data_ba313a09b8130ca4389a4046ebd5c2f5
#
_entry.id   ba313a09b8130ca4389a4046ebd5c2f5
#
_cell.length_a   1.000
_cell.length_b   1.000
_cell.length_c   1.000
_cell.angle_alpha   90.00
_cell.angle_beta   90.00
_cell.angle_gamma   90.00
#
_symmetry.space_group_name_H-M   'P 1'
#
loop_
_entity.id
_entity.type
_entity.pdbx_description
1 polymer ?
#
loop_
_entity_poly.entity_id
_entity_poly.type
_entity_poly.pdbx_seq_one_letter_code
_entity_poly.pdbx_strand_id
1 'polypeptide(L)'
;MPKSVKFAAPHLLQARLQLWRSRFMFALLFVAFSALCIKAFYLQTASKPFLQAQGAQRYEKTIELQANRGRILDRHGVVLASSLPARSIWAYADRVDLSDPRLMDLARLLGMNPQDLQAKLTHGDRSFVFLKRQVDLDTAERIAALRIHGIGQDSEYKRNYPEGEIAAHLVGFTDLAHVGQEGLELAFQSTLAGKPGSRRVVRDGSGRIISDIDQIKEPQDGRDLKLTIDSRIQYQAFQAVKEAVAAQQAKAGAAVVLDARNGQILALANWPSYNPADRRTLNGNGLRNRAITDLYEPGSTLKVFTAALALDSGRYSPSSLFDAREGFMKIGPDVIRDAHRNKELLTLQQVIQKSSNIGTAKMALSMPPEDHWKMLDAVGIGQAPRIGFPGAAAGRLRPYTKWKPIEHATISYGHGLSVSLLQMARAYTIFAGGGEVLPAQLIIPEEERRVRAIQVSARGGAALGAGFNAPVRGTPVIRPQTAATMRHILEMSAGNKDAVSRAAVPGYRIGGKTGTTKKLEGGRYVKKYVSSFIGMAPMSNPRVIVAVMIDEPGAGKYYGSDIAAPVFARITGEALHTLAVEPDAPFETMISPISPELVVGPGSVPRAPGDVGRVQNVSVPRHTLIPPAKGRPKTSSADEGKPRLAVRQENERPGSGRGGA
;
A
#
# COMPACT_ATOMS: atom_id res chain seq x y z
N MET A 1 3.92 79.74 81.85
CA MET A 1 2.72 80.00 81.03
C MET A 1 3.10 79.95 79.56
N PRO A 2 2.67 79.00 78.75
CA PRO A 2 3.02 78.97 77.37
C PRO A 2 2.12 79.91 76.55
N LYS A 3 2.71 80.71 75.67
CA LYS A 3 2.03 81.62 74.75
C LYS A 3 1.33 80.79 73.63
N SER A 4 0.01 80.97 73.48
CA SER A 4 -0.78 80.37 72.40
C SER A 4 -0.42 81.03 71.06
N VAL A 5 0.02 80.28 70.15
CA VAL A 5 0.24 80.71 68.76
C VAL A 5 -1.10 80.65 68.02
N LYS A 6 -1.61 81.80 67.61
CA LYS A 6 -2.80 81.92 66.75
C LYS A 6 -2.38 81.69 65.32
N PHE A 7 -2.81 80.61 64.78
CA PHE A 7 -2.68 80.36 63.32
C PHE A 7 -3.71 81.27 62.61
N ALA A 8 -3.23 82.23 61.82
CA ALA A 8 -4.06 82.96 60.89
C ALA A 8 -4.58 82.06 59.80
N ALA A 9 -5.88 81.95 59.60
CA ALA A 9 -6.47 81.20 58.53
C ALA A 9 -6.01 81.74 57.15
N PRO A 10 -5.63 80.92 56.24
CA PRO A 10 -5.15 81.34 54.91
C PRO A 10 -6.25 82.15 54.22
N HIS A 11 -5.91 83.30 53.67
CA HIS A 11 -6.82 84.27 53.01
C HIS A 11 -7.60 83.66 51.82
N LEU A 12 -7.20 82.51 51.33
CA LEU A 12 -7.88 81.76 50.24
C LEU A 12 -9.27 81.21 50.67
N LEU A 13 -9.56 81.08 51.97
CA LEU A 13 -10.86 80.58 52.45
C LEU A 13 -11.94 81.66 52.54
N GLN A 14 -11.60 82.94 52.31
CA GLN A 14 -12.54 84.06 52.36
C GLN A 14 -13.05 84.54 51.00
N ALA A 15 -12.61 83.95 49.91
CA ALA A 15 -13.14 84.29 48.61
C ALA A 15 -14.56 83.72 48.44
N ARG A 16 -15.54 84.55 48.85
CA ARG A 16 -16.96 84.26 48.56
C ARG A 16 -17.14 84.34 47.05
N LEU A 17 -17.22 83.17 46.38
CA LEU A 17 -17.65 83.10 44.99
C LEU A 17 -19.03 83.80 44.87
N GLN A 18 -19.16 84.73 43.92
CA GLN A 18 -20.48 85.35 43.63
C GLN A 18 -21.48 84.23 43.33
N LEU A 19 -22.63 84.26 43.98
CA LEU A 19 -23.65 83.19 43.92
C LEU A 19 -24.06 82.77 42.48
N TRP A 20 -23.99 83.70 41.56
CA TRP A 20 -24.28 83.40 40.18
C TRP A 20 -23.20 82.49 39.49
N ARG A 21 -21.92 82.68 39.88
CA ARG A 21 -20.80 81.88 39.38
C ARG A 21 -20.86 80.40 39.88
N SER A 22 -21.19 80.26 41.18
CA SER A 22 -21.39 78.89 41.72
C SER A 22 -22.61 78.23 41.14
N ARG A 23 -23.72 78.96 40.95
CA ARG A 23 -24.91 78.38 40.25
C ARG A 23 -24.62 78.04 38.83
N PHE A 24 -23.84 78.84 38.08
CA PHE A 24 -23.40 78.55 36.73
C PHE A 24 -22.51 77.26 36.67
N MET A 25 -21.56 77.13 37.59
CA MET A 25 -20.74 75.94 37.71
C MET A 25 -21.60 74.68 38.00
N PHE A 26 -22.55 74.82 38.97
CA PHE A 26 -23.46 73.67 39.22
C PHE A 26 -24.37 73.36 38.05
N ALA A 27 -24.87 74.35 37.34
CA ALA A 27 -25.66 74.11 36.11
C ALA A 27 -24.83 73.41 35.01
N LEU A 28 -23.57 73.83 34.81
CA LEU A 28 -22.67 73.22 33.84
C LEU A 28 -22.35 71.79 34.25
N LEU A 29 -22.05 71.51 35.53
CA LEU A 29 -21.85 70.17 36.04
C LEU A 29 -23.10 69.29 35.89
N PHE A 30 -24.30 69.86 36.18
CA PHE A 30 -25.57 69.16 36.02
C PHE A 30 -25.82 68.78 34.55
N VAL A 31 -25.58 69.73 33.63
CA VAL A 31 -25.71 69.43 32.17
C VAL A 31 -24.70 68.33 31.71
N ALA A 32 -23.44 68.46 32.17
CA ALA A 32 -22.42 67.47 31.87
C ALA A 32 -22.80 66.07 32.43
N PHE A 33 -23.27 66.04 33.69
CA PHE A 33 -23.71 64.76 34.28
C PHE A 33 -24.95 64.17 33.58
N SER A 34 -25.94 65.03 33.26
CA SER A 34 -27.12 64.60 32.49
C SER A 34 -26.75 64.06 31.11
N ALA A 35 -25.80 64.69 30.41
CA ALA A 35 -25.29 64.19 29.12
C ALA A 35 -24.62 62.85 29.29
N LEU A 36 -23.84 62.65 30.38
CA LEU A 36 -23.24 61.35 30.69
C LEU A 36 -24.30 60.29 31.00
N CYS A 37 -25.33 60.59 31.75
CA CYS A 37 -26.44 59.69 32.06
C CYS A 37 -27.23 59.31 30.79
N ILE A 38 -27.54 60.29 29.93
CA ILE A 38 -28.21 60.03 28.64
C ILE A 38 -27.33 59.16 27.77
N LYS A 39 -26.03 59.42 27.68
CA LYS A 39 -25.09 58.60 26.91
C LYS A 39 -24.98 57.18 27.48
N ALA A 40 -24.91 57.04 28.80
CA ALA A 40 -24.90 55.73 29.47
C ALA A 40 -26.20 54.97 29.18
N PHE A 41 -27.35 55.62 29.28
CA PHE A 41 -28.64 55.01 28.95
C PHE A 41 -28.73 54.61 27.49
N TYR A 42 -28.26 55.44 26.55
CA TYR A 42 -28.19 55.11 25.12
C TYR A 42 -27.31 53.91 24.87
N LEU A 43 -26.13 53.85 25.50
CA LEU A 43 -25.22 52.68 25.34
C LEU A 43 -25.81 51.39 25.93
N GLN A 44 -26.56 51.51 27.06
CA GLN A 44 -27.15 50.34 27.73
C GLN A 44 -28.43 49.83 27.08
N THR A 45 -29.16 50.69 26.34
CA THR A 45 -30.43 50.34 25.71
C THR A 45 -30.30 50.19 24.18
N ALA A 46 -30.13 51.31 23.48
CA ALA A 46 -30.15 51.33 22.01
C ALA A 46 -28.90 50.69 21.37
N SER A 47 -27.72 50.86 21.96
CA SER A 47 -26.47 50.34 21.44
C SER A 47 -26.08 48.98 22.02
N LYS A 48 -26.81 48.47 23.02
CA LYS A 48 -26.50 47.19 23.70
C LYS A 48 -26.35 46.01 22.74
N PRO A 49 -27.30 45.74 21.81
CA PRO A 49 -27.18 44.59 20.89
C PRO A 49 -25.96 44.73 20.00
N PHE A 50 -25.68 45.92 19.48
CA PHE A 50 -24.53 46.20 18.63
C PHE A 50 -23.19 46.00 19.37
N LEU A 51 -23.07 46.53 20.58
CA LEU A 51 -21.87 46.42 21.38
C LEU A 51 -21.63 44.97 21.85
N GLN A 52 -22.70 44.26 22.18
CA GLN A 52 -22.62 42.83 22.51
C GLN A 52 -22.18 42.02 21.29
N ALA A 53 -22.73 42.27 20.09
CA ALA A 53 -22.33 41.62 18.87
C ALA A 53 -20.85 41.87 18.53
N GLN A 54 -20.37 43.12 18.67
CA GLN A 54 -18.94 43.44 18.48
C GLN A 54 -18.05 42.78 19.54
N GLY A 55 -18.50 42.68 20.78
CA GLY A 55 -17.81 41.95 21.85
C GLY A 55 -17.73 40.48 21.53
N ALA A 56 -18.85 39.85 21.15
CA ALA A 56 -18.92 38.46 20.76
C ALA A 56 -17.95 38.13 19.59
N GLN A 57 -17.90 38.98 18.56
CA GLN A 57 -16.95 38.80 17.45
C GLN A 57 -15.48 38.77 17.84
N ARG A 58 -15.11 39.43 18.94
CA ARG A 58 -13.73 39.49 19.46
C ARG A 58 -13.35 38.27 20.28
N TYR A 59 -14.28 37.74 21.07
CA TYR A 59 -14.00 36.66 22.04
C TYR A 59 -14.59 35.32 21.64
N GLU A 60 -15.67 35.30 20.83
CA GLU A 60 -16.25 34.08 20.32
C GLU A 60 -15.49 33.63 19.08
N LYS A 61 -15.09 32.35 19.06
CA LYS A 61 -14.48 31.68 17.91
C LYS A 61 -15.21 30.40 17.66
N THR A 62 -15.49 30.15 16.38
CA THR A 62 -15.96 28.84 15.95
C THR A 62 -14.74 27.94 15.76
N ILE A 63 -14.69 26.85 16.51
CA ILE A 63 -13.65 25.82 16.41
C ILE A 63 -14.24 24.67 15.60
N GLU A 64 -13.48 24.21 14.64
CA GLU A 64 -13.79 22.99 13.91
C GLU A 64 -13.48 21.77 14.79
N LEU A 65 -14.46 20.87 14.93
CA LEU A 65 -14.29 19.58 15.59
C LEU A 65 -13.96 18.54 14.53
N GLN A 66 -12.74 18.03 14.57
CA GLN A 66 -12.31 17.02 13.63
C GLN A 66 -13.13 15.74 13.80
N ALA A 67 -13.63 15.21 12.68
CA ALA A 67 -14.22 13.88 12.62
C ALA A 67 -13.12 12.82 12.66
N ASN A 68 -13.38 11.69 13.30
CA ASN A 68 -12.48 10.55 13.25
C ASN A 68 -12.55 9.93 11.86
N ARG A 69 -11.37 9.69 11.24
CA ARG A 69 -11.28 9.06 9.93
C ARG A 69 -11.56 7.56 10.04
N GLY A 70 -12.47 7.02 9.22
CA GLY A 70 -12.85 5.62 9.18
C GLY A 70 -11.64 4.69 9.04
N ARG A 71 -11.76 3.49 9.58
CA ARG A 71 -10.71 2.46 9.52
C ARG A 71 -10.70 1.77 8.17
N ILE A 72 -9.53 1.29 7.76
CA ILE A 72 -9.38 0.33 6.66
C ILE A 72 -9.10 -1.02 7.30
N LEU A 73 -9.92 -2.00 6.97
CA LEU A 73 -9.91 -3.33 7.58
C LEU A 73 -9.73 -4.40 6.50
N ASP A 74 -9.03 -5.47 6.84
CA ASP A 74 -8.99 -6.67 6.03
C ASP A 74 -10.34 -7.43 6.07
N ARG A 75 -10.42 -8.57 5.39
CA ARG A 75 -11.63 -9.42 5.32
C ARG A 75 -12.06 -9.98 6.68
N HIS A 76 -11.15 -10.12 7.62
CA HIS A 76 -11.36 -10.65 8.96
C HIS A 76 -11.57 -9.55 10.02
N GLY A 77 -11.41 -8.27 9.64
CA GLY A 77 -11.51 -7.14 10.55
C GLY A 77 -10.17 -6.71 11.15
N VAL A 78 -9.05 -7.26 10.67
CA VAL A 78 -7.71 -6.80 11.06
C VAL A 78 -7.51 -5.37 10.56
N VAL A 79 -6.99 -4.51 11.43
CA VAL A 79 -6.82 -3.09 11.15
C VAL A 79 -5.58 -2.86 10.26
N LEU A 80 -5.80 -2.34 9.06
CA LEU A 80 -4.73 -1.92 8.13
C LEU A 80 -4.43 -0.43 8.25
N ALA A 81 -5.44 0.39 8.59
CA ALA A 81 -5.27 1.80 8.93
C ALA A 81 -6.32 2.23 9.95
N SER A 82 -5.90 3.02 10.93
CA SER A 82 -6.76 3.63 11.94
C SER A 82 -6.25 5.01 12.35
N SER A 83 -7.10 5.82 12.98
CA SER A 83 -6.69 7.08 13.55
C SER A 83 -6.54 6.92 15.06
N LEU A 84 -5.39 7.31 15.58
CA LEU A 84 -5.11 7.35 17.02
C LEU A 84 -5.24 8.77 17.51
N PRO A 85 -5.79 9.01 18.72
CA PRO A 85 -5.80 10.33 19.35
C PRO A 85 -4.37 10.86 19.52
N ALA A 86 -4.15 12.12 19.20
CA ALA A 86 -2.87 12.80 19.31
C ALA A 86 -3.09 14.25 19.71
N ARG A 87 -2.01 15.00 19.89
CA ARG A 87 -2.01 16.43 20.19
C ARG A 87 -1.11 17.19 19.23
N SER A 88 -1.55 18.37 18.81
CA SER A 88 -0.70 19.38 18.19
C SER A 88 -0.16 20.31 19.27
N ILE A 89 1.16 20.44 19.36
CA ILE A 89 1.82 21.37 20.27
C ILE A 89 2.12 22.65 19.51
N TRP A 90 1.65 23.77 20.04
CA TRP A 90 1.82 25.08 19.43
C TRP A 90 2.34 26.10 20.45
N ALA A 91 2.84 27.23 19.96
CA ALA A 91 3.32 28.33 20.76
C ALA A 91 2.77 29.67 20.26
N TYR A 92 2.47 30.58 21.19
CA TYR A 92 2.46 32.00 20.93
C TYR A 92 3.88 32.54 21.16
N ALA A 93 4.62 32.69 20.06
CA ALA A 93 6.05 33.02 20.11
C ALA A 93 6.36 34.31 20.87
N ASP A 94 5.46 35.30 20.79
CA ASP A 94 5.51 36.59 21.52
C ASP A 94 5.34 36.46 23.03
N ARG A 95 4.90 35.31 23.53
CA ARG A 95 4.62 35.07 24.96
C ARG A 95 5.55 34.06 25.62
N VAL A 96 6.41 33.43 24.85
CA VAL A 96 7.37 32.46 25.36
C VAL A 96 8.63 33.19 25.82
N ASP A 97 9.00 33.00 27.07
CA ASP A 97 10.29 33.47 27.57
C ASP A 97 11.41 32.55 27.04
N LEU A 98 12.23 33.06 26.12
CA LEU A 98 13.33 32.33 25.51
C LEU A 98 14.44 31.94 26.49
N SER A 99 14.46 32.56 27.69
CA SER A 99 15.43 32.23 28.74
C SER A 99 14.94 31.12 29.68
N ASP A 100 13.70 30.63 29.51
CA ASP A 100 13.11 29.58 30.35
C ASP A 100 13.88 28.27 30.20
N PRO A 101 14.51 27.74 31.26
CA PRO A 101 15.31 26.49 31.18
C PRO A 101 14.48 25.28 30.79
N ARG A 102 13.15 25.29 30.98
CA ARG A 102 12.22 24.21 30.60
C ARG A 102 12.10 24.05 29.10
N LEU A 103 12.54 25.02 28.29
CA LEU A 103 12.58 24.88 26.81
C LEU A 103 13.53 23.78 26.35
N MET A 104 14.56 23.45 27.12
CA MET A 104 15.44 22.32 26.84
C MET A 104 14.72 20.98 27.00
N ASP A 105 13.90 20.85 28.03
CA ASP A 105 13.07 19.66 28.24
C ASP A 105 11.96 19.56 27.18
N LEU A 106 11.36 20.68 26.80
CA LEU A 106 10.40 20.73 25.70
C LEU A 106 11.04 20.25 24.38
N ALA A 107 12.23 20.75 24.03
CA ALA A 107 12.96 20.32 22.84
C ALA A 107 13.22 18.81 22.85
N ARG A 108 13.65 18.27 24.01
CA ARG A 108 13.89 16.84 24.19
C ARG A 108 12.62 16.01 24.01
N LEU A 109 11.50 16.41 24.61
CA LEU A 109 10.20 15.75 24.51
C LEU A 109 9.64 15.80 23.08
N LEU A 110 9.87 16.91 22.37
CA LEU A 110 9.48 17.06 20.98
C LEU A 110 10.43 16.31 20.03
N GLY A 111 11.58 15.83 20.51
CA GLY A 111 12.62 15.21 19.68
C GLY A 111 13.17 16.20 18.64
N MET A 112 13.35 17.46 19.03
CA MET A 112 13.88 18.54 18.21
C MET A 112 15.22 19.04 18.75
N ASN A 113 16.07 19.56 17.86
CA ASN A 113 17.25 20.26 18.29
C ASN A 113 16.82 21.58 19.02
N PRO A 114 17.41 21.92 20.16
CA PRO A 114 17.12 23.19 20.85
C PRO A 114 17.26 24.43 19.97
N GLN A 115 18.22 24.43 19.05
CA GLN A 115 18.41 25.51 18.08
C GLN A 115 17.22 25.64 17.11
N ASP A 116 16.67 24.50 16.63
CA ASP A 116 15.50 24.48 15.75
C ASP A 116 14.23 24.95 16.49
N LEU A 117 14.09 24.60 17.77
CA LEU A 117 13.02 25.10 18.62
C LEU A 117 13.13 26.61 18.78
N GLN A 118 14.32 27.12 19.13
CA GLN A 118 14.57 28.54 19.27
C GLN A 118 14.32 29.29 17.96
N ALA A 119 14.79 28.76 16.83
CA ALA A 119 14.52 29.33 15.51
C ALA A 119 13.02 29.43 15.21
N LYS A 120 12.23 28.41 15.53
CA LYS A 120 10.77 28.45 15.38
C LYS A 120 10.09 29.49 16.27
N LEU A 121 10.63 29.76 17.45
CA LEU A 121 10.11 30.75 18.38
C LEU A 121 10.57 32.20 18.07
N THR A 122 11.70 32.36 17.33
CA THR A 122 12.27 33.69 17.00
C THR A 122 11.98 34.15 15.58
N HIS A 123 11.78 33.21 14.62
CA HIS A 123 11.60 33.56 13.21
C HIS A 123 10.11 33.71 12.86
N GLY A 124 9.68 34.95 12.61
CA GLY A 124 8.45 35.30 11.91
C GLY A 124 7.57 36.32 12.59
N ASP A 125 6.94 37.17 11.78
CA ASP A 125 5.81 38.06 12.14
C ASP A 125 4.55 37.31 12.64
N ARG A 126 4.68 36.03 13.00
CA ARG A 126 3.55 35.19 13.39
C ARG A 126 3.55 35.00 14.91
N SER A 127 2.55 35.56 15.54
CA SER A 127 2.28 35.34 16.96
C SER A 127 2.00 33.86 17.28
N PHE A 128 1.59 33.04 16.31
CA PHE A 128 1.22 31.63 16.49
C PHE A 128 2.04 30.70 15.58
N VAL A 129 2.65 29.66 16.17
CA VAL A 129 3.46 28.68 15.45
C VAL A 129 3.21 27.25 15.96
N PHE A 130 3.03 26.28 15.07
CA PHE A 130 3.06 24.87 15.44
C PHE A 130 4.50 24.41 15.67
N LEU A 131 4.80 23.97 16.89
CA LEU A 131 6.09 23.37 17.23
C LEU A 131 6.18 21.95 16.66
N LYS A 132 5.19 21.10 16.99
CA LYS A 132 5.08 19.75 16.45
C LYS A 132 3.61 19.32 16.42
N ARG A 133 3.23 18.65 15.32
CA ARG A 133 1.89 18.07 15.17
C ARG A 133 1.94 16.57 15.42
N GLN A 134 0.79 15.97 15.70
CA GLN A 134 0.59 14.53 15.87
C GLN A 134 1.50 13.91 16.95
N VAL A 135 1.65 14.60 18.07
CA VAL A 135 2.39 14.16 19.26
C VAL A 135 1.52 13.15 20.03
N ASP A 136 2.11 12.03 20.44
CA ASP A 136 1.41 11.00 21.20
C ASP A 136 0.96 11.54 22.58
N LEU A 137 -0.17 11.03 23.10
CA LEU A 137 -0.81 11.58 24.31
C LEU A 137 0.11 11.64 25.52
N ASP A 138 0.86 10.58 25.81
CA ASP A 138 1.80 10.51 26.95
C ASP A 138 2.87 11.62 26.87
N THR A 139 3.39 11.85 25.67
CA THR A 139 4.38 12.91 25.43
C THR A 139 3.74 14.29 25.59
N ALA A 140 2.52 14.47 25.09
CA ALA A 140 1.78 15.72 25.21
C ALA A 140 1.42 16.05 26.66
N GLU A 141 1.04 15.07 27.47
CA GLU A 141 0.80 15.24 28.91
C GLU A 141 2.08 15.66 29.66
N ARG A 142 3.21 15.05 29.34
CA ARG A 142 4.51 15.45 29.90
C ARG A 142 4.90 16.87 29.50
N ILE A 143 4.58 17.30 28.27
CA ILE A 143 4.78 18.68 27.81
C ILE A 143 3.86 19.65 28.58
N ALA A 144 2.59 19.28 28.76
CA ALA A 144 1.64 20.08 29.53
C ALA A 144 2.09 20.26 30.98
N ALA A 145 2.69 19.25 31.60
CA ALA A 145 3.23 19.27 32.95
C ALA A 145 4.39 20.28 33.11
N LEU A 146 5.10 20.65 32.04
CA LEU A 146 6.13 21.69 32.08
C LEU A 146 5.55 23.11 32.38
N ARG A 147 4.26 23.33 32.08
CA ARG A 147 3.55 24.61 32.34
C ARG A 147 4.30 25.83 31.81
N ILE A 148 4.88 25.72 30.60
CA ILE A 148 5.58 26.84 29.96
C ILE A 148 4.55 27.86 29.46
N HIS A 149 4.72 29.12 29.84
CA HIS A 149 3.82 30.18 29.37
C HIS A 149 3.93 30.38 27.86
N GLY A 150 2.80 30.56 27.19
CA GLY A 150 2.76 30.69 25.72
C GLY A 150 2.77 29.36 24.93
N ILE A 151 2.96 28.20 25.58
CA ILE A 151 2.84 26.88 24.94
C ILE A 151 1.45 26.29 25.22
N GLY A 152 0.82 25.79 24.18
CA GLY A 152 -0.49 25.14 24.25
C GLY A 152 -0.57 23.86 23.42
N GLN A 153 -1.71 23.18 23.54
CA GLN A 153 -1.98 21.97 22.77
C GLN A 153 -3.44 21.90 22.33
N ASP A 154 -3.66 21.41 21.12
CA ASP A 154 -4.99 21.13 20.57
C ASP A 154 -5.14 19.63 20.29
N SER A 155 -6.39 19.14 20.36
CA SER A 155 -6.72 17.76 20.01
C SER A 155 -6.52 17.54 18.51
N GLU A 156 -5.86 16.45 18.15
CA GLU A 156 -5.61 16.04 16.79
C GLU A 156 -5.67 14.50 16.68
N TYR A 157 -5.74 13.98 15.48
CA TYR A 157 -5.57 12.56 15.23
C TYR A 157 -4.24 12.30 14.51
N LYS A 158 -3.69 11.10 14.70
CA LYS A 158 -2.53 10.59 13.97
C LYS A 158 -2.93 9.34 13.23
N ARG A 159 -2.76 9.33 11.90
CA ARG A 159 -3.05 8.13 11.12
C ARG A 159 -1.99 7.07 11.37
N ASN A 160 -2.43 5.88 11.72
CA ASN A 160 -1.59 4.72 12.04
C ASN A 160 -1.78 3.61 11.02
N TYR A 161 -0.69 2.96 10.63
CA TYR A 161 -0.62 1.90 9.63
C TYR A 161 0.12 0.70 10.22
N PRO A 162 -0.56 -0.20 10.96
CA PRO A 162 0.09 -1.30 11.70
C PRO A 162 0.92 -2.23 10.81
N GLU A 163 0.45 -2.49 9.58
CA GLU A 163 1.13 -3.38 8.61
C GLU A 163 2.32 -2.71 7.90
N GLY A 164 2.58 -1.43 8.15
CA GLY A 164 3.74 -0.72 7.60
C GLY A 164 3.93 -0.92 6.09
N GLU A 165 5.12 -1.37 5.68
CA GLU A 165 5.49 -1.57 4.27
C GLU A 165 4.72 -2.69 3.55
N ILE A 166 4.11 -3.63 4.31
CA ILE A 166 3.42 -4.82 3.76
C ILE A 166 2.15 -4.44 3.01
N ALA A 167 1.37 -3.50 3.57
CA ALA A 167 0.11 -3.04 3.00
C ALA A 167 0.20 -1.63 2.38
N ALA A 168 1.40 -1.03 2.34
CA ALA A 168 1.61 0.36 1.95
C ALA A 168 0.98 0.73 0.61
N HIS A 169 1.26 -0.04 -0.44
CA HIS A 169 0.75 0.23 -1.78
C HIS A 169 -0.77 0.05 -1.91
N LEU A 170 -1.36 -0.73 -1.01
CA LEU A 170 -2.79 -0.96 -0.98
C LEU A 170 -3.49 0.17 -0.23
N VAL A 171 -3.06 0.41 1.00
CA VAL A 171 -3.67 1.41 1.89
C VAL A 171 -3.37 2.82 1.42
N GLY A 172 -2.13 3.10 1.04
CA GLY A 172 -1.64 4.45 0.76
C GLY A 172 -1.30 5.20 2.03
N PHE A 173 -1.36 6.52 1.98
CA PHE A 173 -1.11 7.40 3.12
C PHE A 173 -1.91 8.71 3.02
N THR A 174 -1.99 9.42 4.15
CA THR A 174 -2.59 10.76 4.24
C THR A 174 -1.52 11.83 4.48
N ASP A 175 -1.84 13.06 4.15
CA ASP A 175 -1.07 14.22 4.60
C ASP A 175 -1.33 14.56 6.09
N LEU A 176 -0.76 15.66 6.58
CA LEU A 176 -0.99 16.15 7.95
C LEU A 176 -2.42 16.65 8.19
N ALA A 177 -3.14 16.99 7.13
CA ALA A 177 -4.53 17.42 7.20
C ALA A 177 -5.52 16.24 7.07
N HIS A 178 -5.02 15.00 7.11
CA HIS A 178 -5.79 13.76 6.93
C HIS A 178 -6.45 13.61 5.56
N VAL A 179 -5.93 14.30 4.53
CA VAL A 179 -6.34 14.11 3.14
C VAL A 179 -5.54 12.97 2.53
N GLY A 180 -6.24 11.99 1.95
CA GLY A 180 -5.61 10.84 1.28
C GLY A 180 -4.77 11.29 0.08
N GLN A 181 -3.54 10.80 0.00
CA GLN A 181 -2.59 11.16 -1.06
C GLN A 181 -2.38 10.02 -2.04
N GLU A 182 -2.44 8.77 -1.59
CA GLU A 182 -2.23 7.56 -2.39
C GLU A 182 -3.16 6.43 -1.95
N GLY A 183 -3.27 5.40 -2.78
CA GLY A 183 -3.94 4.14 -2.47
C GLY A 183 -5.43 4.29 -2.15
N LEU A 184 -5.92 3.46 -1.23
CA LEU A 184 -7.32 3.49 -0.77
C LEU A 184 -7.63 4.73 0.07
N GLU A 185 -6.64 5.31 0.74
CA GLU A 185 -6.81 6.59 1.45
C GLU A 185 -7.25 7.70 0.49
N LEU A 186 -6.66 7.76 -0.72
CA LEU A 186 -7.04 8.69 -1.77
C LEU A 186 -8.36 8.30 -2.44
N ALA A 187 -8.47 7.05 -2.88
CA ALA A 187 -9.62 6.57 -3.64
C ALA A 187 -10.95 6.72 -2.89
N PHE A 188 -10.92 6.50 -1.57
CA PHE A 188 -12.10 6.53 -0.70
C PHE A 188 -12.08 7.71 0.28
N GLN A 189 -11.42 8.81 -0.10
CA GLN A 189 -11.36 10.03 0.72
C GLN A 189 -12.73 10.46 1.24
N SER A 190 -13.74 10.53 0.39
CA SER A 190 -15.09 10.97 0.76
C SER A 190 -15.80 10.02 1.74
N THR A 191 -15.47 8.73 1.72
CA THR A 191 -16.03 7.73 2.64
C THR A 191 -15.31 7.73 3.97
N LEU A 192 -13.98 7.83 3.93
CA LEU A 192 -13.11 7.70 5.11
C LEU A 192 -13.03 8.99 5.93
N ALA A 193 -13.04 10.18 5.31
CA ALA A 193 -12.76 11.44 6.00
C ALA A 193 -13.82 11.84 7.04
N GLY A 194 -15.07 11.41 6.87
CA GLY A 194 -16.18 11.90 7.68
C GLY A 194 -16.54 13.36 7.36
N LYS A 195 -17.29 13.98 8.25
CA LYS A 195 -17.66 15.39 8.14
C LYS A 195 -17.34 16.09 9.46
N PRO A 196 -16.54 17.16 9.44
CA PRO A 196 -16.20 17.87 10.66
C PRO A 196 -17.43 18.52 11.29
N GLY A 197 -17.40 18.60 12.61
CA GLY A 197 -18.33 19.39 13.41
C GLY A 197 -17.84 20.80 13.64
N SER A 198 -18.61 21.58 14.35
CA SER A 198 -18.22 22.91 14.77
C SER A 198 -18.83 23.27 16.12
N ARG A 199 -18.06 23.98 16.94
CA ARG A 199 -18.49 24.45 18.24
C ARG A 199 -18.06 25.90 18.44
N ARG A 200 -18.90 26.72 19.09
CA ARG A 200 -18.62 28.10 19.43
C ARG A 200 -18.08 28.16 20.84
N VAL A 201 -16.93 28.78 20.99
CA VAL A 201 -16.24 28.91 22.28
C VAL A 201 -15.87 30.37 22.55
N VAL A 202 -15.79 30.76 23.84
CA VAL A 202 -15.17 31.99 24.27
C VAL A 202 -13.70 31.72 24.58
N ARG A 203 -12.80 32.49 23.97
CA ARG A 203 -11.37 32.45 24.28
C ARG A 203 -10.93 33.70 25.02
N ASP A 204 -10.02 33.51 25.99
CA ASP A 204 -9.35 34.66 26.65
C ASP A 204 -8.33 35.30 25.68
N GLY A 205 -7.76 36.44 26.13
CA GLY A 205 -6.68 37.11 25.40
C GLY A 205 -5.41 36.25 25.24
N SER A 206 -5.32 35.12 25.95
CA SER A 206 -4.26 34.10 25.83
C SER A 206 -4.63 32.95 24.89
N GLY A 207 -5.81 33.00 24.27
CA GLY A 207 -6.30 31.96 23.38
C GLY A 207 -6.87 30.70 24.07
N ARG A 208 -6.94 30.68 25.44
CA ARG A 208 -7.51 29.57 26.19
C ARG A 208 -9.03 29.61 26.13
N ILE A 209 -9.66 28.47 26.02
CA ILE A 209 -11.11 28.32 26.06
C ILE A 209 -11.57 28.56 27.51
N ILE A 210 -12.38 29.61 27.74
CA ILE A 210 -12.96 29.93 29.03
C ILE A 210 -14.31 29.26 29.22
N SER A 211 -15.13 29.25 28.19
CA SER A 211 -16.44 28.57 28.19
C SER A 211 -16.85 28.10 26.80
N ASP A 212 -17.64 27.04 26.79
CA ASP A 212 -18.38 26.59 25.62
C ASP A 212 -19.72 27.32 25.57
N ILE A 213 -20.06 27.92 24.42
CA ILE A 213 -21.34 28.62 24.25
C ILE A 213 -22.37 27.67 23.69
N ASP A 214 -22.03 27.00 22.57
CA ASP A 214 -22.97 26.18 21.83
C ASP A 214 -22.23 25.20 20.91
N GLN A 215 -22.79 24.00 20.74
CA GLN A 215 -22.36 23.04 19.72
C GLN A 215 -23.20 23.24 18.46
N ILE A 216 -22.62 23.92 17.45
CA ILE A 216 -23.33 24.25 16.21
C ILE A 216 -23.61 23.00 15.39
N LYS A 217 -22.64 22.07 15.35
CA LYS A 217 -22.75 20.83 14.55
C LYS A 217 -21.89 19.74 15.16
N GLU A 218 -22.47 18.55 15.31
CA GLU A 218 -21.72 17.36 15.71
C GLU A 218 -20.83 16.85 14.58
N PRO A 219 -19.60 16.40 14.88
CA PRO A 219 -18.78 15.72 13.89
C PRO A 219 -19.42 14.37 13.52
N GLN A 220 -19.37 14.02 12.25
CA GLN A 220 -19.79 12.72 11.74
C GLN A 220 -18.55 11.94 11.33
N ASP A 221 -18.23 10.90 12.08
CA ASP A 221 -17.08 10.05 11.78
C ASP A 221 -17.15 9.42 10.39
N GLY A 222 -15.99 9.19 9.80
CA GLY A 222 -15.84 8.49 8.55
C GLY A 222 -16.28 7.04 8.67
N ARG A 223 -16.73 6.47 7.55
CA ARG A 223 -17.16 5.06 7.49
C ARG A 223 -15.97 4.15 7.26
N ASP A 224 -15.97 3.01 7.94
CA ASP A 224 -14.96 1.97 7.75
C ASP A 224 -15.05 1.35 6.36
N LEU A 225 -13.88 1.01 5.81
CA LEU A 225 -13.71 0.34 4.53
C LEU A 225 -13.21 -1.09 4.78
N LYS A 226 -14.00 -2.09 4.45
CA LYS A 226 -13.63 -3.49 4.58
C LYS A 226 -13.22 -4.09 3.25
N LEU A 227 -11.98 -4.62 3.19
CA LEU A 227 -11.36 -5.16 1.99
C LEU A 227 -11.57 -6.68 1.87
N THR A 228 -11.33 -7.19 0.66
CA THR A 228 -11.27 -8.63 0.39
C THR A 228 -9.90 -9.24 0.74
N ILE A 229 -8.91 -8.41 1.03
CA ILE A 229 -7.55 -8.79 1.41
C ILE A 229 -7.57 -9.67 2.67
N ASP A 230 -6.75 -10.73 2.67
CA ASP A 230 -6.38 -11.51 3.85
C ASP A 230 -4.97 -11.10 4.26
N SER A 231 -4.81 -10.46 5.42
CA SER A 231 -3.52 -9.91 5.88
C SER A 231 -2.43 -10.97 6.00
N ARG A 232 -2.79 -12.22 6.29
CA ARG A 232 -1.84 -13.34 6.40
C ARG A 232 -1.29 -13.70 5.01
N ILE A 233 -2.17 -13.81 4.00
CA ILE A 233 -1.77 -14.08 2.61
C ILE A 233 -1.00 -12.89 2.04
N GLN A 234 -1.41 -11.65 2.36
CA GLN A 234 -0.72 -10.43 1.98
C GLN A 234 0.71 -10.40 2.50
N TYR A 235 0.90 -10.74 3.78
CA TYR A 235 2.21 -10.82 4.42
C TYR A 235 3.12 -11.84 3.71
N GLN A 236 2.64 -13.06 3.48
CA GLN A 236 3.40 -14.12 2.82
C GLN A 236 3.75 -13.77 1.37
N ALA A 237 2.81 -13.19 0.63
CA ALA A 237 3.05 -12.73 -0.72
C ALA A 237 4.10 -11.61 -0.77
N PHE A 238 4.02 -10.66 0.16
CA PHE A 238 4.98 -9.58 0.27
C PHE A 238 6.39 -10.08 0.58
N GLN A 239 6.54 -10.96 1.58
CA GLN A 239 7.84 -11.53 1.95
C GLN A 239 8.45 -12.35 0.80
N ALA A 240 7.65 -13.19 0.14
CA ALA A 240 8.12 -13.98 -1.00
C ALA A 240 8.63 -13.11 -2.16
N VAL A 241 7.93 -12.01 -2.47
CA VAL A 241 8.36 -11.05 -3.50
C VAL A 241 9.62 -10.31 -3.08
N LYS A 242 9.68 -9.79 -1.85
CA LYS A 242 10.82 -9.04 -1.29
C LYS A 242 12.09 -9.88 -1.32
N GLU A 243 12.03 -11.10 -0.82
CA GLU A 243 13.16 -12.04 -0.80
C GLU A 243 13.61 -12.43 -2.21
N ALA A 244 12.65 -12.68 -3.13
CA ALA A 244 12.98 -13.02 -4.51
C ALA A 244 13.68 -11.85 -5.24
N VAL A 245 13.20 -10.62 -5.05
CA VAL A 245 13.83 -9.42 -5.62
C VAL A 245 15.26 -9.26 -5.10
N ALA A 246 15.47 -9.46 -3.80
CA ALA A 246 16.79 -9.39 -3.19
C ALA A 246 17.72 -10.51 -3.70
N ALA A 247 17.26 -11.77 -3.68
CA ALA A 247 18.04 -12.93 -4.10
C ALA A 247 18.42 -12.89 -5.60
N GLN A 248 17.53 -12.33 -6.44
CA GLN A 248 17.77 -12.22 -7.87
C GLN A 248 18.39 -10.87 -8.27
N GLN A 249 18.72 -10.01 -7.32
CA GLN A 249 19.21 -8.64 -7.58
C GLN A 249 18.33 -7.93 -8.61
N ALA A 250 17.02 -8.14 -8.51
CA ALA A 250 16.05 -7.63 -9.45
C ALA A 250 15.69 -6.17 -9.11
N LYS A 251 15.22 -5.44 -10.11
CA LYS A 251 14.79 -4.05 -9.93
C LYS A 251 13.51 -3.94 -9.11
N ALA A 252 12.59 -4.86 -9.33
CA ALA A 252 11.29 -4.86 -8.69
C ALA A 252 10.59 -6.22 -8.80
N GLY A 253 9.52 -6.39 -8.03
CA GLY A 253 8.64 -7.54 -8.14
C GLY A 253 7.22 -7.23 -7.70
N ALA A 254 6.27 -8.03 -8.16
CA ALA A 254 4.88 -7.94 -7.74
C ALA A 254 4.21 -9.32 -7.75
N ALA A 255 3.21 -9.49 -6.88
CA ALA A 255 2.35 -10.66 -6.87
C ALA A 255 0.89 -10.27 -6.63
N VAL A 256 -0.01 -11.01 -7.27
CA VAL A 256 -1.46 -10.92 -7.09
C VAL A 256 -1.98 -12.30 -6.73
N VAL A 257 -2.80 -12.39 -5.69
CA VAL A 257 -3.52 -13.61 -5.31
C VAL A 257 -5.02 -13.34 -5.40
N LEU A 258 -5.73 -14.10 -6.24
CA LEU A 258 -7.19 -14.04 -6.38
C LEU A 258 -7.83 -15.31 -5.82
N ASP A 259 -9.00 -15.14 -5.21
CA ASP A 259 -9.93 -16.26 -4.99
C ASP A 259 -10.53 -16.67 -6.34
N ALA A 260 -10.25 -17.87 -6.78
CA ALA A 260 -10.65 -18.37 -8.10
C ALA A 260 -12.17 -18.56 -8.26
N ARG A 261 -12.93 -18.55 -7.16
CA ARG A 261 -14.39 -18.77 -7.16
C ARG A 261 -15.22 -17.50 -7.32
N ASN A 262 -14.66 -16.34 -6.91
CA ASN A 262 -15.42 -15.09 -6.88
C ASN A 262 -14.64 -13.86 -7.34
N GLY A 263 -13.36 -14.01 -7.71
CA GLY A 263 -12.51 -12.91 -8.17
C GLY A 263 -12.04 -11.94 -7.07
N GLN A 264 -12.25 -12.26 -5.79
CA GLN A 264 -11.77 -11.42 -4.69
C GLN A 264 -10.25 -11.39 -4.64
N ILE A 265 -9.68 -10.20 -4.51
CA ILE A 265 -8.23 -10.00 -4.34
C ILE A 265 -7.88 -10.35 -2.89
N LEU A 266 -7.14 -11.44 -2.69
CA LEU A 266 -6.69 -11.89 -1.37
C LEU A 266 -5.37 -11.25 -0.97
N ALA A 267 -4.49 -10.98 -1.95
CA ALA A 267 -3.26 -10.24 -1.74
C ALA A 267 -2.84 -9.48 -3.00
N LEU A 268 -2.15 -8.36 -2.77
CA LEU A 268 -1.58 -7.51 -3.80
C LEU A 268 -0.26 -6.94 -3.28
N ALA A 269 0.83 -7.67 -3.55
CA ALA A 269 2.15 -7.38 -3.01
C ALA A 269 3.05 -6.74 -4.05
N ASN A 270 3.88 -5.78 -3.62
CA ASN A 270 4.83 -5.08 -4.47
C ASN A 270 6.14 -4.83 -3.73
N TRP A 271 7.27 -4.87 -4.45
CA TRP A 271 8.58 -4.48 -3.97
C TRP A 271 9.35 -3.75 -5.09
N PRO A 272 10.10 -2.65 -4.83
CA PRO A 272 10.31 -2.01 -3.52
C PRO A 272 9.04 -1.37 -2.95
N SER A 273 9.04 -1.19 -1.62
CA SER A 273 7.94 -0.62 -0.86
C SER A 273 8.40 0.57 0.00
N TYR A 274 7.48 1.17 0.73
CA TYR A 274 7.70 2.32 1.60
C TYR A 274 6.95 2.14 2.92
N ASN A 275 7.31 2.92 3.93
CA ASN A 275 6.55 2.98 5.18
C ASN A 275 5.59 4.17 5.16
N PRO A 276 4.25 3.96 5.15
CA PRO A 276 3.27 5.04 5.14
C PRO A 276 3.38 6.00 6.33
N ALA A 277 3.90 5.53 7.46
CA ALA A 277 4.10 6.34 8.67
C ALA A 277 5.37 7.20 8.62
N ASP A 278 6.36 6.87 7.78
CA ASP A 278 7.62 7.62 7.65
C ASP A 278 7.63 8.48 6.39
N ARG A 279 7.34 9.76 6.57
CA ARG A 279 7.27 10.74 5.47
C ARG A 279 8.56 10.87 4.67
N ARG A 280 9.72 10.50 5.22
CA ARG A 280 11.01 10.52 4.52
C ARG A 280 11.10 9.46 3.43
N THR A 281 10.32 8.39 3.55
CA THR A 281 10.27 7.29 2.58
C THR A 281 9.22 7.49 1.49
N LEU A 282 8.38 8.55 1.59
CA LEU A 282 7.27 8.83 0.68
C LEU A 282 7.76 9.54 -0.60
N ASN A 283 8.65 8.90 -1.35
CA ASN A 283 9.18 9.47 -2.59
C ASN A 283 9.55 8.38 -3.62
N GLY A 284 9.64 8.81 -4.87
CA GLY A 284 10.21 8.03 -5.97
C GLY A 284 9.48 6.75 -6.34
N ASN A 285 10.25 5.79 -6.86
CA ASN A 285 9.72 4.56 -7.45
C ASN A 285 9.11 3.57 -6.43
N GLY A 286 9.35 3.79 -5.13
CA GLY A 286 8.80 2.96 -4.06
C GLY A 286 7.28 3.10 -3.90
N LEU A 287 6.69 4.23 -4.30
CA LEU A 287 5.24 4.49 -4.15
C LEU A 287 4.37 3.72 -5.14
N ARG A 288 4.94 3.22 -6.26
CA ARG A 288 4.15 2.63 -7.35
C ARG A 288 3.56 1.27 -6.98
N ASN A 289 2.26 1.13 -7.10
CA ASN A 289 1.58 -0.16 -7.03
C ASN A 289 1.73 -0.92 -8.35
N ARG A 290 2.88 -1.58 -8.52
CA ARG A 290 3.32 -2.20 -9.78
C ARG A 290 2.37 -3.27 -10.30
N ALA A 291 1.72 -4.00 -9.42
CA ALA A 291 0.77 -5.05 -9.79
C ALA A 291 -0.40 -4.52 -10.65
N ILE A 292 -0.75 -3.22 -10.51
CA ILE A 292 -1.87 -2.60 -11.23
C ILE A 292 -1.46 -1.47 -12.18
N THR A 293 -0.27 -0.86 -11.97
CA THR A 293 0.18 0.30 -12.77
C THR A 293 1.23 -0.04 -13.80
N ASP A 294 2.11 -1.03 -13.52
CA ASP A 294 3.18 -1.38 -14.43
C ASP A 294 2.66 -2.26 -15.56
N LEU A 295 2.97 -1.84 -16.77
CA LEU A 295 2.59 -2.55 -17.99
C LEU A 295 3.78 -3.31 -18.56
N TYR A 296 3.54 -4.56 -18.95
CA TYR A 296 4.53 -5.41 -19.60
C TYR A 296 3.88 -6.24 -20.71
N GLU A 297 4.68 -6.74 -21.62
CA GLU A 297 4.24 -7.73 -22.60
C GLU A 297 4.15 -9.10 -21.92
N PRO A 298 2.98 -9.77 -21.88
CA PRO A 298 2.79 -11.00 -21.13
C PRO A 298 3.58 -12.20 -21.67
N GLY A 299 4.01 -12.14 -22.93
CA GLY A 299 4.75 -13.22 -23.56
C GLY A 299 3.99 -14.55 -23.49
N SER A 300 4.71 -15.63 -23.23
CA SER A 300 4.18 -16.99 -23.25
C SER A 300 3.00 -17.25 -22.30
N THR A 301 2.73 -16.39 -21.32
CA THR A 301 1.54 -16.52 -20.48
C THR A 301 0.24 -16.21 -21.23
N LEU A 302 0.32 -15.55 -22.40
CA LEU A 302 -0.84 -15.27 -23.27
C LEU A 302 -1.23 -16.47 -24.16
N LYS A 303 -0.32 -17.38 -24.47
CA LYS A 303 -0.55 -18.51 -25.39
C LYS A 303 -1.77 -19.37 -25.03
N VAL A 304 -2.09 -19.43 -23.76
CA VAL A 304 -3.22 -20.20 -23.26
C VAL A 304 -4.58 -19.69 -23.77
N PHE A 305 -4.70 -18.37 -24.02
CA PHE A 305 -5.93 -17.80 -24.59
C PHE A 305 -6.06 -18.11 -26.08
N THR A 306 -4.93 -18.11 -26.83
CA THR A 306 -4.92 -18.54 -28.24
C THR A 306 -5.29 -20.03 -28.38
N ALA A 307 -4.75 -20.86 -27.49
CA ALA A 307 -5.12 -22.28 -27.46
C ALA A 307 -6.58 -22.50 -27.05
N ALA A 308 -7.06 -21.75 -26.06
CA ALA A 308 -8.46 -21.80 -25.65
C ALA A 308 -9.42 -21.42 -26.79
N LEU A 309 -9.12 -20.33 -27.53
CA LEU A 309 -9.88 -19.96 -28.71
C LEU A 309 -9.88 -21.03 -29.78
N ALA A 310 -8.71 -21.64 -30.07
CA ALA A 310 -8.58 -22.70 -31.04
C ALA A 310 -9.44 -23.93 -30.69
N LEU A 311 -9.44 -24.35 -29.42
CA LEU A 311 -10.28 -25.42 -28.90
C LEU A 311 -11.77 -25.03 -28.88
N ASP A 312 -12.08 -23.80 -28.45
CA ASP A 312 -13.46 -23.36 -28.35
C ASP A 312 -14.14 -23.17 -29.70
N SER A 313 -13.37 -22.85 -30.76
CA SER A 313 -13.87 -22.77 -32.13
C SER A 313 -14.30 -24.14 -32.71
N GLY A 314 -13.91 -25.23 -32.05
CA GLY A 314 -14.13 -26.60 -32.54
C GLY A 314 -13.23 -27.02 -33.72
N ARG A 315 -12.35 -26.13 -34.21
CA ARG A 315 -11.42 -26.42 -35.33
C ARG A 315 -10.28 -27.32 -34.92
N TYR A 316 -9.92 -27.33 -33.65
CA TYR A 316 -8.79 -28.07 -33.10
C TYR A 316 -9.20 -28.85 -31.86
N SER A 317 -8.48 -29.97 -31.66
CA SER A 317 -8.51 -30.78 -30.46
C SER A 317 -7.16 -30.74 -29.73
N PRO A 318 -7.05 -31.21 -28.50
CA PRO A 318 -5.76 -31.30 -27.81
C PRO A 318 -4.69 -32.08 -28.54
N SER A 319 -5.09 -33.04 -29.39
CA SER A 319 -4.22 -33.90 -30.21
C SER A 319 -3.91 -33.36 -31.61
N SER A 320 -4.52 -32.23 -32.02
CA SER A 320 -4.24 -31.61 -33.33
C SER A 320 -2.77 -31.25 -33.47
N LEU A 321 -2.17 -31.60 -34.62
CA LEU A 321 -0.72 -31.53 -34.84
C LEU A 321 -0.30 -30.21 -35.51
N PHE A 322 0.81 -29.68 -35.06
CA PHE A 322 1.45 -28.45 -35.55
C PHE A 322 2.92 -28.75 -35.89
N ASP A 323 3.35 -28.40 -37.08
CA ASP A 323 4.75 -28.54 -37.50
C ASP A 323 5.55 -27.30 -37.05
N ALA A 324 6.44 -27.51 -36.08
CA ALA A 324 7.40 -26.53 -35.57
C ALA A 324 8.85 -27.07 -35.67
N ARG A 325 9.10 -28.11 -36.48
CA ARG A 325 10.40 -28.84 -36.55
C ARG A 325 11.53 -27.98 -37.10
N GLU A 326 11.24 -27.05 -38.01
CA GLU A 326 12.26 -26.14 -38.54
C GLU A 326 12.85 -25.18 -37.47
N GLY A 327 12.11 -24.90 -36.40
CA GLY A 327 12.52 -23.95 -35.36
C GLY A 327 12.37 -22.48 -35.74
N PHE A 328 11.90 -22.20 -36.96
CA PHE A 328 11.55 -20.85 -37.43
C PHE A 328 10.36 -20.91 -38.42
N MET A 329 9.69 -19.75 -38.57
CA MET A 329 8.57 -19.56 -39.50
C MET A 329 8.69 -18.18 -40.13
N LYS A 330 8.66 -18.08 -41.44
CA LYS A 330 8.66 -16.81 -42.20
C LYS A 330 7.24 -16.30 -42.39
N ILE A 331 7.03 -15.01 -42.20
CA ILE A 331 5.76 -14.30 -42.46
C ILE A 331 6.14 -13.00 -43.19
N GLY A 332 6.07 -13.02 -44.53
CA GLY A 332 6.62 -11.93 -45.35
C GLY A 332 8.13 -11.77 -45.10
N PRO A 333 8.62 -10.58 -44.79
CA PRO A 333 10.03 -10.33 -44.49
C PRO A 333 10.46 -10.77 -43.08
N ASP A 334 9.48 -11.02 -42.20
CA ASP A 334 9.72 -11.26 -40.77
C ASP A 334 9.91 -12.77 -40.48
N VAL A 335 10.61 -13.08 -39.38
CA VAL A 335 10.89 -14.44 -38.95
C VAL A 335 10.55 -14.61 -37.46
N ILE A 336 9.62 -15.53 -37.18
CA ILE A 336 9.33 -16.03 -35.83
C ILE A 336 10.25 -17.23 -35.55
N ARG A 337 10.72 -17.33 -34.29
CA ARG A 337 11.57 -18.45 -33.86
C ARG A 337 11.05 -19.03 -32.54
N ASP A 338 11.20 -20.35 -32.39
CA ASP A 338 11.08 -21.02 -31.10
C ASP A 338 12.38 -20.87 -30.31
N ALA A 339 12.28 -20.95 -28.99
CA ALA A 339 13.45 -20.93 -28.10
C ALA A 339 14.30 -22.17 -28.26
N HIS A 340 13.67 -23.32 -28.56
CA HIS A 340 14.30 -24.62 -28.80
C HIS A 340 13.71 -25.26 -30.06
N ARG A 341 14.55 -25.92 -30.85
CA ARG A 341 14.11 -26.64 -32.04
C ARG A 341 13.40 -27.93 -31.62
N ASN A 342 12.21 -28.17 -32.13
CA ASN A 342 11.46 -29.39 -31.92
C ASN A 342 11.83 -30.44 -33.00
N LYS A 343 11.99 -31.68 -32.59
CA LYS A 343 12.32 -32.78 -33.53
C LYS A 343 11.08 -33.39 -34.18
N GLU A 344 9.93 -33.28 -33.53
CA GLU A 344 8.68 -33.92 -33.90
C GLU A 344 7.56 -32.89 -34.11
N LEU A 345 6.47 -33.34 -34.77
CA LEU A 345 5.22 -32.58 -34.77
C LEU A 345 4.72 -32.43 -33.35
N LEU A 346 4.20 -31.26 -33.03
CA LEU A 346 3.67 -30.96 -31.70
C LEU A 346 2.15 -31.05 -31.70
N THR A 347 1.57 -31.79 -30.75
CA THR A 347 0.14 -31.65 -30.47
C THR A 347 -0.16 -30.24 -29.92
N LEU A 348 -1.41 -29.78 -29.99
CA LEU A 348 -1.83 -28.52 -29.39
C LEU A 348 -1.39 -28.45 -27.90
N GLN A 349 -1.61 -29.53 -27.15
CA GLN A 349 -1.16 -29.66 -25.77
C GLN A 349 0.36 -29.46 -25.65
N GLN A 350 1.15 -30.12 -26.50
CA GLN A 350 2.61 -29.99 -26.51
C GLN A 350 3.09 -28.59 -26.94
N VAL A 351 2.35 -27.89 -27.83
CA VAL A 351 2.65 -26.48 -28.16
C VAL A 351 2.65 -25.63 -26.92
N ILE A 352 1.68 -25.81 -26.02
CA ILE A 352 1.61 -25.06 -24.76
C ILE A 352 2.66 -25.53 -23.74
N GLN A 353 2.86 -26.85 -23.60
CA GLN A 353 3.87 -27.45 -22.73
C GLN A 353 5.29 -27.00 -23.07
N LYS A 354 5.68 -27.13 -24.35
CA LYS A 354 7.00 -26.76 -24.88
C LYS A 354 7.10 -25.26 -25.19
N SER A 355 5.99 -24.51 -24.98
CA SER A 355 5.92 -23.07 -25.20
C SER A 355 6.33 -22.63 -26.62
N SER A 356 5.92 -23.38 -27.67
CA SER A 356 6.24 -23.08 -29.07
C SER A 356 5.57 -21.79 -29.54
N ASN A 357 6.35 -20.83 -30.02
CA ASN A 357 5.86 -19.60 -30.67
C ASN A 357 5.26 -19.94 -32.04
N ILE A 358 5.93 -20.83 -32.77
CA ILE A 358 5.55 -21.24 -34.12
C ILE A 358 4.21 -21.96 -34.09
N GLY A 359 4.03 -22.95 -33.20
CA GLY A 359 2.77 -23.66 -33.04
C GLY A 359 1.63 -22.73 -32.70
N THR A 360 1.85 -21.79 -31.77
CA THR A 360 0.84 -20.80 -31.37
C THR A 360 0.51 -19.81 -32.49
N ALA A 361 1.53 -19.34 -33.24
CA ALA A 361 1.34 -18.47 -34.39
C ALA A 361 0.52 -19.14 -35.49
N LYS A 362 0.80 -20.45 -35.79
CA LYS A 362 0.02 -21.24 -36.75
C LYS A 362 -1.44 -21.39 -36.32
N MET A 363 -1.72 -21.60 -35.02
CA MET A 363 -3.09 -21.61 -34.51
C MET A 363 -3.78 -20.27 -34.77
N ALA A 364 -3.14 -19.16 -34.38
CA ALA A 364 -3.71 -17.82 -34.53
C ALA A 364 -3.99 -17.48 -35.99
N LEU A 365 -3.03 -17.70 -36.89
CA LEU A 365 -3.15 -17.37 -38.31
C LEU A 365 -4.21 -18.22 -39.05
N SER A 366 -4.64 -19.33 -38.46
CA SER A 366 -5.73 -20.17 -39.01
C SER A 366 -7.12 -19.68 -38.56
N MET A 367 -7.18 -18.72 -37.67
CA MET A 367 -8.42 -18.14 -37.15
C MET A 367 -8.56 -16.67 -37.58
N PRO A 368 -9.77 -16.14 -37.71
CA PRO A 368 -9.96 -14.72 -37.98
C PRO A 368 -9.30 -13.86 -36.88
N PRO A 369 -8.57 -12.78 -37.24
CA PRO A 369 -7.97 -11.87 -36.25
C PRO A 369 -9.02 -11.21 -35.35
N GLU A 370 -10.25 -11.05 -35.85
CA GLU A 370 -11.38 -10.54 -35.07
C GLU A 370 -11.73 -11.44 -33.90
N ASP A 371 -11.80 -12.76 -34.09
CA ASP A 371 -12.14 -13.71 -33.04
C ASP A 371 -11.04 -13.72 -31.96
N HIS A 372 -9.78 -13.63 -32.37
CA HIS A 372 -8.66 -13.53 -31.45
C HIS A 372 -8.71 -12.22 -30.65
N TRP A 373 -9.01 -11.11 -31.30
CA TRP A 373 -9.18 -9.82 -30.62
C TRP A 373 -10.34 -9.85 -29.62
N LYS A 374 -11.52 -10.39 -30.03
CA LYS A 374 -12.69 -10.54 -29.16
C LYS A 374 -12.39 -11.38 -27.93
N MET A 375 -11.64 -12.46 -28.06
CA MET A 375 -11.20 -13.29 -26.94
C MET A 375 -10.36 -12.48 -25.95
N LEU A 376 -9.36 -11.74 -26.44
CA LEU A 376 -8.48 -10.93 -25.60
C LEU A 376 -9.21 -9.77 -24.92
N ASP A 377 -10.12 -9.11 -25.64
CA ASP A 377 -10.97 -8.04 -25.10
C ASP A 377 -11.93 -8.58 -24.04
N ALA A 378 -12.59 -9.72 -24.28
CA ALA A 378 -13.53 -10.34 -23.35
C ALA A 378 -12.88 -10.72 -22.01
N VAL A 379 -11.61 -11.15 -22.00
CA VAL A 379 -10.87 -11.41 -20.75
C VAL A 379 -10.33 -10.14 -20.12
N GLY A 380 -10.53 -8.95 -20.73
CA GLY A 380 -10.22 -7.63 -20.18
C GLY A 380 -8.84 -7.08 -20.53
N ILE A 381 -8.17 -7.61 -21.56
CA ILE A 381 -6.91 -7.02 -22.06
C ILE A 381 -7.23 -5.73 -22.81
N GLY A 382 -6.50 -4.66 -22.50
CA GLY A 382 -6.79 -3.31 -23.03
C GLY A 382 -7.83 -2.54 -22.23
N GLN A 383 -8.38 -3.09 -21.14
CA GLN A 383 -9.40 -2.47 -20.28
C GLN A 383 -8.86 -2.32 -18.85
N ALA A 384 -8.99 -1.13 -18.26
CA ALA A 384 -8.59 -0.91 -16.88
C ALA A 384 -9.46 -1.77 -15.91
N PRO A 385 -8.86 -2.52 -14.98
CA PRO A 385 -9.61 -3.24 -13.96
C PRO A 385 -10.43 -2.27 -13.10
N ARG A 386 -11.73 -2.51 -12.98
CA ARG A 386 -12.67 -1.66 -12.22
C ARG A 386 -12.67 -2.07 -10.74
N ILE A 387 -11.58 -1.86 -10.04
CA ILE A 387 -11.41 -2.23 -8.62
C ILE A 387 -11.57 -1.05 -7.66
N GLY A 388 -11.94 0.14 -8.15
CA GLY A 388 -12.04 1.37 -7.34
C GLY A 388 -10.69 1.88 -6.85
N PHE A 389 -9.58 1.52 -7.50
CA PHE A 389 -8.23 1.91 -7.12
C PHE A 389 -7.64 2.92 -8.12
N PRO A 390 -6.95 3.99 -7.65
CA PRO A 390 -6.39 5.00 -8.52
C PRO A 390 -5.24 4.44 -9.36
N GLY A 391 -5.11 4.90 -10.60
CA GLY A 391 -3.98 4.55 -11.47
C GLY A 391 -4.01 3.13 -12.06
N ALA A 392 -5.12 2.39 -11.94
CA ALA A 392 -5.24 1.08 -12.57
C ALA A 392 -5.07 1.21 -14.10
N ALA A 393 -4.01 0.59 -14.63
CA ALA A 393 -3.64 0.74 -16.03
C ALA A 393 -4.52 -0.14 -16.94
N ALA A 394 -4.97 0.46 -18.06
CA ALA A 394 -5.75 -0.27 -19.07
C ALA A 394 -4.92 -1.26 -19.90
N GLY A 395 -3.61 -1.03 -20.00
CA GLY A 395 -2.80 -1.75 -20.97
C GLY A 395 -3.07 -1.30 -22.41
N ARG A 396 -2.66 -2.12 -23.36
CA ARG A 396 -2.84 -1.79 -24.77
C ARG A 396 -3.19 -3.04 -25.58
N LEU A 397 -4.38 -3.02 -26.22
CA LEU A 397 -4.81 -3.96 -27.24
C LEU A 397 -5.27 -3.16 -28.46
N ARG A 398 -4.50 -3.18 -29.55
CA ARG A 398 -4.86 -2.45 -30.77
C ARG A 398 -6.04 -3.14 -31.46
N PRO A 399 -6.92 -2.40 -32.16
CA PRO A 399 -7.99 -2.99 -32.97
C PRO A 399 -7.44 -3.97 -34.01
N TYR A 400 -8.10 -5.12 -34.16
CA TYR A 400 -7.69 -6.18 -35.09
C TYR A 400 -7.60 -5.71 -36.55
N THR A 401 -8.41 -4.74 -36.94
CA THR A 401 -8.40 -4.16 -38.30
C THR A 401 -7.06 -3.51 -38.69
N LYS A 402 -6.21 -3.23 -37.70
CA LYS A 402 -4.87 -2.66 -37.90
C LYS A 402 -3.76 -3.72 -37.80
N TRP A 403 -4.11 -4.98 -37.58
CA TRP A 403 -3.09 -6.03 -37.43
C TRP A 403 -2.60 -6.51 -38.80
N LYS A 404 -1.29 -6.46 -38.99
CA LYS A 404 -0.60 -7.18 -40.07
C LYS A 404 -0.50 -8.66 -39.69
N PRO A 405 -0.32 -9.58 -40.65
CA PRO A 405 -0.17 -11.01 -40.37
C PRO A 405 0.92 -11.30 -39.32
N ILE A 406 2.06 -10.61 -39.37
CA ILE A 406 3.14 -10.78 -38.38
C ILE A 406 2.70 -10.31 -36.99
N GLU A 407 1.91 -9.22 -36.89
CA GLU A 407 1.41 -8.72 -35.60
C GLU A 407 0.35 -9.66 -35.02
N HIS A 408 -0.55 -10.21 -35.83
CA HIS A 408 -1.49 -11.24 -35.39
C HIS A 408 -0.75 -12.46 -34.85
N ALA A 409 0.30 -12.89 -35.54
CA ALA A 409 1.14 -13.99 -35.10
C ALA A 409 1.88 -13.68 -33.80
N THR A 410 2.48 -12.47 -33.64
CA THR A 410 3.23 -12.12 -32.43
C THR A 410 2.33 -11.87 -31.22
N ILE A 411 1.13 -11.30 -31.43
CA ILE A 411 0.12 -11.12 -30.39
C ILE A 411 -0.30 -12.47 -29.79
N SER A 412 -0.37 -13.52 -30.60
CA SER A 412 -0.78 -14.86 -30.16
C SER A 412 0.09 -15.43 -29.02
N TYR A 413 1.34 -15.02 -28.95
CA TYR A 413 2.28 -15.41 -27.90
C TYR A 413 2.74 -14.23 -27.02
N GLY A 414 1.95 -13.15 -27.00
CA GLY A 414 2.04 -12.09 -26.00
C GLY A 414 3.03 -10.96 -26.29
N HIS A 415 3.32 -10.68 -27.57
CA HIS A 415 4.10 -9.51 -28.00
C HIS A 415 3.22 -8.53 -28.79
N GLY A 416 3.55 -7.23 -28.71
CA GLY A 416 2.80 -6.17 -29.41
C GLY A 416 1.54 -5.70 -28.67
N LEU A 417 1.30 -6.17 -27.47
CA LEU A 417 0.28 -5.70 -26.53
C LEU A 417 0.89 -5.50 -25.14
N SER A 418 0.20 -4.81 -24.25
CA SER A 418 0.68 -4.64 -22.88
C SER A 418 -0.44 -4.80 -21.86
N VAL A 419 -0.10 -5.35 -20.70
CA VAL A 419 -1.04 -5.69 -19.63
C VAL A 419 -0.44 -5.40 -18.27
N SER A 420 -1.30 -5.20 -17.25
CA SER A 420 -0.88 -5.25 -15.86
C SER A 420 -0.93 -6.69 -15.31
N LEU A 421 -0.22 -6.93 -14.20
CA LEU A 421 -0.24 -8.25 -13.56
C LEU A 421 -1.64 -8.64 -13.09
N LEU A 422 -2.41 -7.68 -12.57
CA LEU A 422 -3.79 -7.91 -12.15
C LEU A 422 -4.71 -8.28 -13.34
N GLN A 423 -4.54 -7.65 -14.51
CA GLN A 423 -5.31 -8.02 -15.70
C GLN A 423 -5.05 -9.49 -16.07
N MET A 424 -3.80 -9.92 -16.05
CA MET A 424 -3.46 -11.31 -16.34
C MET A 424 -4.00 -12.28 -15.30
N ALA A 425 -3.89 -11.97 -14.00
CA ALA A 425 -4.48 -12.79 -12.94
C ALA A 425 -5.99 -12.95 -13.13
N ARG A 426 -6.69 -11.84 -13.42
CA ARG A 426 -8.13 -11.83 -13.71
C ARG A 426 -8.47 -12.65 -14.95
N ALA A 427 -7.73 -12.49 -16.03
CA ALA A 427 -7.96 -13.23 -17.28
C ALA A 427 -7.90 -14.75 -17.09
N TYR A 428 -7.03 -15.25 -16.20
CA TYR A 428 -6.91 -16.68 -15.89
C TYR A 428 -8.13 -17.25 -15.14
N THR A 429 -9.06 -16.44 -14.65
CA THR A 429 -10.29 -16.93 -14.00
C THR A 429 -11.14 -17.77 -14.97
N ILE A 430 -11.09 -17.53 -16.27
CA ILE A 430 -11.82 -18.34 -17.28
C ILE A 430 -11.44 -19.83 -17.22
N PHE A 431 -10.23 -20.14 -16.78
CA PHE A 431 -9.76 -21.53 -16.68
C PHE A 431 -10.08 -22.17 -15.33
N ALA A 432 -10.28 -21.37 -14.29
CA ALA A 432 -10.52 -21.86 -12.93
C ALA A 432 -11.94 -22.40 -12.71
N GLY A 433 -12.91 -21.84 -13.44
CA GLY A 433 -14.33 -22.20 -13.33
C GLY A 433 -14.93 -22.72 -14.61
N GLY A 434 -16.14 -22.29 -14.90
CA GLY A 434 -16.96 -22.69 -16.05
C GLY A 434 -16.69 -21.95 -17.36
N GLY A 435 -15.53 -21.31 -17.54
CA GLY A 435 -15.21 -20.54 -18.75
C GLY A 435 -15.60 -19.06 -18.65
N GLU A 436 -15.89 -18.57 -17.44
CA GLU A 436 -16.30 -17.21 -17.18
C GLU A 436 -15.14 -16.35 -16.66
N VAL A 437 -15.03 -15.12 -17.13
CA VAL A 437 -14.12 -14.14 -16.54
C VAL A 437 -14.82 -13.47 -15.34
N LEU A 438 -14.20 -13.56 -14.17
CA LEU A 438 -14.71 -12.99 -12.94
C LEU A 438 -14.29 -11.52 -12.80
N PRO A 439 -15.15 -10.64 -12.22
CA PRO A 439 -14.72 -9.30 -11.85
C PRO A 439 -13.72 -9.37 -10.70
N ALA A 440 -12.61 -8.63 -10.81
CA ALA A 440 -11.70 -8.45 -9.68
C ALA A 440 -12.36 -7.56 -8.63
N GLN A 441 -12.36 -8.01 -7.36
CA GLN A 441 -13.00 -7.29 -6.25
C GLN A 441 -11.97 -7.02 -5.15
N LEU A 442 -11.86 -5.76 -4.74
CA LEU A 442 -10.95 -5.34 -3.65
C LEU A 442 -11.72 -4.98 -2.37
N ILE A 443 -12.97 -4.58 -2.50
CA ILE A 443 -13.81 -4.12 -1.41
C ILE A 443 -15.01 -5.05 -1.28
N ILE A 444 -15.34 -5.38 -0.05
CA ILE A 444 -16.52 -6.18 0.25
C ILE A 444 -17.77 -5.30 0.13
N PRO A 445 -18.72 -5.60 -0.78
CA PRO A 445 -19.93 -4.82 -0.96
C PRO A 445 -20.74 -4.67 0.35
N GLU A 446 -21.38 -3.52 0.52
CA GLU A 446 -22.10 -3.18 1.74
C GLU A 446 -23.30 -4.12 2.00
N GLU A 447 -23.93 -4.60 0.95
CA GLU A 447 -25.01 -5.57 1.01
C GLU A 447 -24.55 -6.95 1.49
N GLU A 448 -23.39 -7.42 1.09
CA GLU A 448 -22.78 -8.63 1.63
C GLU A 448 -22.51 -8.49 3.13
N ARG A 449 -22.16 -7.30 3.60
CA ARG A 449 -21.98 -7.02 5.03
C ARG A 449 -23.28 -7.14 5.83
N ARG A 450 -24.39 -6.63 5.29
CA ARG A 450 -25.73 -6.71 5.93
C ARG A 450 -26.23 -8.14 6.02
N VAL A 451 -26.18 -8.88 4.93
CA VAL A 451 -26.60 -10.30 4.89
C VAL A 451 -25.80 -11.13 5.89
N ARG A 452 -24.51 -10.87 6.03
CA ARG A 452 -23.66 -11.54 7.03
C ARG A 452 -24.03 -11.21 8.46
N ALA A 453 -24.26 -9.94 8.78
CA ALA A 453 -24.67 -9.55 10.12
C ALA A 453 -25.94 -10.27 10.54
N ILE A 454 -26.90 -10.41 9.62
CA ILE A 454 -28.15 -11.15 9.85
C ILE A 454 -27.89 -12.65 10.00
N GLN A 455 -27.06 -13.27 9.17
CA GLN A 455 -26.76 -14.70 9.25
C GLN A 455 -25.96 -15.09 10.49
N VAL A 456 -25.03 -14.24 10.94
CA VAL A 456 -24.29 -14.43 12.20
C VAL A 456 -25.21 -14.31 13.40
N SER A 457 -26.11 -13.32 13.38
CA SER A 457 -27.13 -13.14 14.44
C SER A 457 -28.12 -14.30 14.53
N ALA A 458 -28.58 -14.83 13.39
CA ALA A 458 -29.53 -15.94 13.32
C ALA A 458 -28.92 -17.31 13.70
N ARG A 459 -27.57 -17.47 13.67
CA ARG A 459 -26.89 -18.74 13.94
C ARG A 459 -26.11 -18.79 15.26
N GLY A 460 -26.37 -17.87 16.19
CA GLY A 460 -25.75 -17.92 17.52
C GLY A 460 -24.22 -17.80 17.53
N GLY A 461 -23.64 -17.07 16.62
CA GLY A 461 -22.23 -16.63 16.69
C GLY A 461 -21.16 -17.58 16.13
N ALA A 462 -21.49 -18.75 15.58
CA ALA A 462 -20.51 -19.78 15.21
C ALA A 462 -20.08 -19.81 13.72
N ALA A 463 -20.54 -18.90 12.85
CA ALA A 463 -20.33 -19.01 11.40
C ALA A 463 -19.51 -17.84 10.81
N LEU A 464 -18.26 -17.68 11.24
CA LEU A 464 -17.32 -16.71 10.64
C LEU A 464 -16.72 -17.17 9.28
N GLY A 465 -16.86 -18.44 8.89
CA GLY A 465 -16.20 -18.99 7.70
C GLY A 465 -17.04 -19.07 6.41
N ALA A 466 -18.36 -19.19 6.50
CA ALA A 466 -19.20 -19.58 5.36
C ALA A 466 -19.73 -18.45 4.46
N GLY A 467 -19.65 -17.20 4.89
CA GLY A 467 -20.28 -16.05 4.20
C GLY A 467 -19.47 -15.39 3.10
N PHE A 468 -18.19 -15.80 2.86
CA PHE A 468 -17.32 -15.16 1.86
C PHE A 468 -17.45 -15.73 0.44
N ASN A 469 -18.33 -16.71 0.22
CA ASN A 469 -18.32 -17.58 -0.95
C ASN A 469 -19.59 -17.52 -1.81
N ALA A 470 -20.39 -16.44 -1.74
CA ALA A 470 -21.51 -16.30 -2.68
C ALA A 470 -20.97 -16.34 -4.12
N PRO A 471 -21.51 -17.16 -5.03
CA PRO A 471 -21.05 -17.23 -6.40
C PRO A 471 -21.28 -15.88 -7.08
N VAL A 472 -20.17 -15.23 -7.46
CA VAL A 472 -20.22 -14.03 -8.29
C VAL A 472 -20.41 -14.51 -9.72
N ARG A 473 -21.44 -14.02 -10.41
CA ARG A 473 -21.62 -14.34 -11.83
C ARG A 473 -20.51 -13.66 -12.64
N GLY A 474 -19.74 -14.49 -13.33
CA GLY A 474 -18.77 -14.06 -14.32
C GLY A 474 -19.42 -13.76 -15.67
N THR A 475 -18.63 -13.24 -16.59
CA THR A 475 -19.03 -13.09 -17.99
C THR A 475 -18.51 -14.31 -18.76
N PRO A 476 -19.39 -15.11 -19.40
CA PRO A 476 -18.96 -16.25 -20.21
C PRO A 476 -18.05 -15.81 -21.37
N VAL A 477 -16.94 -16.50 -21.54
CA VAL A 477 -15.95 -16.24 -22.61
C VAL A 477 -15.69 -17.50 -23.43
N ILE A 478 -15.57 -18.67 -22.79
CA ILE A 478 -15.37 -19.97 -23.43
C ILE A 478 -16.35 -21.00 -22.85
N ARG A 479 -16.55 -22.08 -23.57
CA ARG A 479 -17.39 -23.19 -23.08
C ARG A 479 -16.77 -23.86 -21.85
N PRO A 480 -17.58 -24.38 -20.91
CA PRO A 480 -17.07 -25.10 -19.73
C PRO A 480 -16.15 -26.27 -20.07
N GLN A 481 -16.43 -27.00 -21.17
CA GLN A 481 -15.61 -28.11 -21.65
C GLN A 481 -14.22 -27.63 -22.10
N THR A 482 -14.17 -26.46 -22.77
CA THR A 482 -12.91 -25.83 -23.18
C THR A 482 -12.10 -25.41 -21.96
N ALA A 483 -12.74 -24.82 -20.95
CA ALA A 483 -12.09 -24.47 -19.70
C ALA A 483 -11.51 -25.71 -18.97
N ALA A 484 -12.25 -26.82 -18.91
CA ALA A 484 -11.80 -28.06 -18.31
C ALA A 484 -10.60 -28.65 -19.06
N THR A 485 -10.65 -28.66 -20.41
CA THR A 485 -9.55 -29.10 -21.26
C THR A 485 -8.30 -28.23 -21.07
N MET A 486 -8.48 -26.91 -20.98
CA MET A 486 -7.37 -26.00 -20.76
C MET A 486 -6.77 -26.16 -19.36
N ARG A 487 -7.56 -26.47 -18.32
CA ARG A 487 -7.01 -26.82 -16.99
C ARG A 487 -6.06 -28.00 -17.07
N HIS A 488 -6.48 -29.08 -17.76
CA HIS A 488 -5.61 -30.26 -17.97
C HIS A 488 -4.31 -29.87 -18.71
N ILE A 489 -4.40 -29.06 -19.77
CA ILE A 489 -3.22 -28.60 -20.52
C ILE A 489 -2.31 -27.74 -19.63
N LEU A 490 -2.86 -26.88 -18.80
CA LEU A 490 -2.10 -26.04 -17.85
C LEU A 490 -1.41 -26.89 -16.78
N GLU A 491 -2.08 -27.91 -16.25
CA GLU A 491 -1.50 -28.87 -15.32
C GLU A 491 -0.30 -29.59 -15.96
N MET A 492 -0.47 -30.11 -17.14
CA MET A 492 0.61 -30.77 -17.89
C MET A 492 1.74 -29.79 -18.24
N SER A 493 1.44 -28.51 -18.47
CA SER A 493 2.45 -27.48 -18.76
C SER A 493 3.30 -27.15 -17.53
N ALA A 494 2.71 -27.13 -16.36
CA ALA A 494 3.42 -26.96 -15.10
C ALA A 494 4.11 -28.24 -14.65
N GLY A 495 3.62 -29.43 -15.12
CA GLY A 495 4.06 -30.77 -14.79
C GLY A 495 5.25 -31.30 -15.58
N ASN A 496 5.84 -30.57 -16.52
CA ASN A 496 7.03 -31.01 -17.27
C ASN A 496 8.25 -31.14 -16.35
N LYS A 497 8.93 -32.27 -16.32
CA LYS A 497 9.99 -32.63 -15.35
C LYS A 497 11.05 -31.56 -15.14
N ASP A 498 11.33 -30.71 -16.13
CA ASP A 498 12.30 -29.63 -16.05
C ASP A 498 11.71 -28.32 -15.46
N ALA A 499 10.39 -28.12 -15.54
CA ALA A 499 9.69 -26.95 -15.02
C ALA A 499 8.99 -27.20 -13.65
N VAL A 500 8.64 -28.47 -13.38
CA VAL A 500 7.81 -28.90 -12.24
C VAL A 500 8.48 -28.72 -10.90
N SER A 501 9.78 -28.97 -10.82
CA SER A 501 10.48 -28.96 -9.52
C SER A 501 10.42 -27.60 -8.81
N ARG A 502 10.17 -26.51 -9.54
CA ARG A 502 10.23 -25.15 -9.02
C ARG A 502 8.87 -24.48 -8.78
N ALA A 503 7.81 -24.92 -9.47
CA ALA A 503 6.44 -24.45 -9.22
C ALA A 503 5.64 -25.43 -8.34
N ALA A 504 6.22 -26.58 -7.98
CA ALA A 504 5.55 -27.63 -7.21
C ALA A 504 5.15 -27.14 -5.82
N VAL A 505 3.92 -27.44 -5.44
CA VAL A 505 3.37 -27.19 -4.11
C VAL A 505 3.08 -28.55 -3.48
N PRO A 506 3.77 -28.92 -2.40
CA PRO A 506 3.55 -30.23 -1.76
C PRO A 506 2.08 -30.47 -1.42
N GLY A 507 1.57 -31.63 -1.79
CA GLY A 507 0.18 -32.00 -1.54
C GLY A 507 -0.85 -31.45 -2.53
N TYR A 508 -0.45 -30.59 -3.49
CA TYR A 508 -1.40 -29.97 -4.41
C TYR A 508 -0.99 -30.16 -5.87
N ARG A 509 -1.97 -30.48 -6.71
CA ARG A 509 -1.83 -30.40 -8.16
C ARG A 509 -1.93 -28.95 -8.59
N ILE A 510 -0.97 -28.50 -9.38
CA ILE A 510 -0.90 -27.12 -9.85
C ILE A 510 -0.97 -27.04 -11.37
N GLY A 511 -1.52 -25.98 -11.89
CA GLY A 511 -1.50 -25.68 -13.32
C GLY A 511 -1.11 -24.23 -13.56
N GLY A 512 -0.31 -24.01 -14.59
CA GLY A 512 0.14 -22.65 -14.87
C GLY A 512 1.03 -22.52 -16.09
N LYS A 513 1.48 -21.28 -16.33
CA LYS A 513 2.34 -20.95 -17.47
C LYS A 513 3.43 -19.95 -17.09
N THR A 514 4.65 -20.22 -17.51
CA THR A 514 5.79 -19.30 -17.42
C THR A 514 5.75 -18.24 -18.52
N GLY A 515 6.21 -17.03 -18.20
CA GLY A 515 6.54 -15.98 -19.15
C GLY A 515 7.96 -15.48 -18.95
N THR A 516 8.62 -15.16 -20.06
CA THR A 516 9.93 -14.50 -20.08
C THR A 516 9.95 -13.59 -21.28
N THR A 517 9.94 -12.28 -21.04
CA THR A 517 9.86 -11.28 -22.12
C THR A 517 10.98 -10.26 -21.99
N LYS A 518 11.48 -9.83 -23.13
CA LYS A 518 12.41 -8.68 -23.20
C LYS A 518 11.64 -7.40 -23.03
N LYS A 519 12.25 -6.42 -22.38
CA LYS A 519 11.64 -5.08 -22.26
C LYS A 519 11.78 -4.28 -23.53
N LEU A 520 10.76 -3.52 -23.84
CA LEU A 520 10.73 -2.58 -24.94
C LEU A 520 11.09 -1.18 -24.39
N GLU A 521 12.24 -0.63 -24.75
CA GLU A 521 12.68 0.70 -24.37
C GLU A 521 13.02 1.50 -25.63
N GLY A 522 12.44 2.71 -25.78
CA GLY A 522 12.67 3.53 -26.98
C GLY A 522 12.31 2.86 -28.30
N GLY A 523 11.29 1.98 -28.30
CA GLY A 523 10.85 1.25 -29.49
C GLY A 523 11.74 0.06 -29.89
N ARG A 524 12.71 -0.33 -29.07
CA ARG A 524 13.61 -1.48 -29.33
C ARG A 524 13.61 -2.44 -28.15
N TYR A 525 13.70 -3.74 -28.42
CA TYR A 525 13.89 -4.74 -27.38
C TYR A 525 15.32 -4.71 -26.84
N VAL A 526 15.46 -4.50 -25.54
CA VAL A 526 16.72 -4.46 -24.82
C VAL A 526 16.99 -5.80 -24.10
N LYS A 527 18.25 -6.04 -23.66
CA LYS A 527 18.63 -7.24 -22.89
C LYS A 527 18.23 -7.14 -21.40
N LYS A 528 17.02 -6.63 -21.13
CA LYS A 528 16.39 -6.60 -19.84
C LYS A 528 15.13 -7.46 -19.92
N TYR A 529 14.82 -8.20 -18.88
CA TYR A 529 13.77 -9.20 -18.92
C TYR A 529 12.72 -8.96 -17.85
N VAL A 530 11.49 -9.36 -18.15
CA VAL A 530 10.41 -9.57 -17.18
C VAL A 530 10.16 -11.06 -17.08
N SER A 531 10.33 -11.61 -15.89
CA SER A 531 10.11 -13.00 -15.56
C SER A 531 8.77 -13.14 -14.86
N SER A 532 7.86 -13.97 -15.37
CA SER A 532 6.52 -14.12 -14.81
C SER A 532 6.08 -15.59 -14.73
N PHE A 533 5.18 -15.85 -13.81
CA PHE A 533 4.44 -17.11 -13.71
C PHE A 533 3.00 -16.81 -13.29
N ILE A 534 2.04 -17.44 -13.96
CA ILE A 534 0.64 -17.35 -13.61
C ILE A 534 0.07 -18.76 -13.56
N GLY A 535 -0.55 -19.09 -12.43
CA GLY A 535 -1.09 -20.41 -12.23
C GLY A 535 -2.22 -20.45 -11.22
N MET A 536 -2.76 -21.63 -11.00
CA MET A 536 -3.87 -21.90 -10.10
C MET A 536 -3.69 -23.23 -9.37
N ALA A 537 -4.31 -23.36 -8.24
CA ALA A 537 -4.35 -24.58 -7.43
C ALA A 537 -5.56 -24.57 -6.47
N PRO A 538 -6.00 -25.78 -6.03
CA PRO A 538 -5.72 -27.12 -6.58
C PRO A 538 -6.36 -27.31 -7.96
N MET A 539 -5.87 -28.24 -8.79
CA MET A 539 -6.40 -28.42 -10.15
C MET A 539 -7.74 -29.15 -10.19
N SER A 540 -8.06 -29.92 -9.20
CA SER A 540 -9.37 -30.58 -9.05
C SER A 540 -10.52 -29.56 -8.95
N ASN A 541 -10.32 -28.49 -8.14
CA ASN A 541 -11.27 -27.41 -7.92
C ASN A 541 -10.51 -26.12 -7.54
N PRO A 542 -10.09 -25.33 -8.53
CA PRO A 542 -9.22 -24.18 -8.27
C PRO A 542 -9.76 -23.23 -7.20
N ARG A 543 -8.92 -22.99 -6.19
CA ARG A 543 -9.25 -22.12 -5.06
C ARG A 543 -8.54 -20.78 -5.15
N VAL A 544 -7.29 -20.78 -5.62
CA VAL A 544 -6.50 -19.57 -5.80
C VAL A 544 -5.91 -19.48 -7.19
N ILE A 545 -5.82 -18.26 -7.70
CA ILE A 545 -5.02 -17.90 -8.87
C ILE A 545 -3.92 -16.98 -8.36
N VAL A 546 -2.67 -17.33 -8.65
CA VAL A 546 -1.51 -16.55 -8.25
C VAL A 546 -0.74 -16.12 -9.50
N ALA A 547 -0.51 -14.81 -9.62
CA ALA A 547 0.30 -14.21 -10.65
C ALA A 547 1.52 -13.55 -10.03
N VAL A 548 2.71 -13.85 -10.55
CA VAL A 548 3.99 -13.30 -10.08
C VAL A 548 4.74 -12.67 -11.24
N MET A 549 5.34 -11.53 -11.00
CA MET A 549 6.22 -10.82 -11.92
C MET A 549 7.48 -10.36 -11.19
N ILE A 550 8.65 -10.65 -11.76
CA ILE A 550 9.95 -10.12 -11.30
C ILE A 550 10.58 -9.36 -12.45
N ASP A 551 10.85 -8.08 -12.21
CA ASP A 551 11.32 -7.11 -13.20
C ASP A 551 12.84 -6.94 -13.15
N GLU A 552 13.49 -7.05 -14.29
CA GLU A 552 14.93 -6.89 -14.50
C GLU A 552 15.78 -7.71 -13.49
N PRO A 553 15.65 -9.06 -13.45
CA PRO A 553 16.53 -9.87 -12.61
C PRO A 553 17.99 -9.74 -13.07
N GLY A 554 18.90 -9.54 -12.11
CA GLY A 554 20.32 -9.22 -12.35
C GLY A 554 21.30 -10.36 -12.03
N ALA A 555 20.87 -11.44 -11.33
CA ALA A 555 21.76 -12.52 -10.87
C ALA A 555 22.08 -13.58 -11.94
N GLY A 556 22.05 -13.22 -13.24
CA GLY A 556 22.43 -14.11 -14.34
C GLY A 556 21.34 -15.06 -14.83
N LYS A 557 20.25 -15.25 -14.07
CA LYS A 557 19.05 -16.00 -14.48
C LYS A 557 17.96 -15.02 -14.90
N TYR A 558 17.14 -15.41 -15.88
CA TYR A 558 16.03 -14.57 -16.34
C TYR A 558 14.80 -15.36 -16.79
N TYR A 559 14.81 -16.69 -16.74
CA TYR A 559 13.65 -17.48 -17.09
C TYR A 559 12.59 -17.48 -16.00
N GLY A 560 11.32 -17.34 -16.38
CA GLY A 560 10.19 -17.37 -15.45
C GLY A 560 10.11 -18.66 -14.63
N SER A 561 10.57 -19.80 -15.19
CA SER A 561 10.70 -21.08 -14.47
C SER A 561 11.69 -21.03 -13.31
N ASP A 562 12.77 -20.27 -13.46
CA ASP A 562 13.84 -20.19 -12.47
C ASP A 562 13.57 -19.18 -11.37
N ILE A 563 12.79 -18.13 -11.68
CA ILE A 563 12.65 -16.94 -10.84
C ILE A 563 11.24 -16.79 -10.31
N ALA A 564 10.23 -16.75 -11.18
CA ALA A 564 8.85 -16.50 -10.77
C ALA A 564 8.11 -17.76 -10.28
N ALA A 565 8.47 -18.95 -10.81
CA ALA A 565 7.82 -20.21 -10.43
C ALA A 565 8.05 -20.59 -8.94
N PRO A 566 9.25 -20.45 -8.34
CA PRO A 566 9.44 -20.69 -6.90
C PRO A 566 8.64 -19.72 -6.02
N VAL A 567 8.53 -18.47 -6.43
CA VAL A 567 7.74 -17.46 -5.72
C VAL A 567 6.25 -17.81 -5.78
N PHE A 568 5.77 -18.22 -6.95
CA PHE A 568 4.42 -18.75 -7.13
C PHE A 568 4.15 -19.94 -6.19
N ALA A 569 5.06 -20.93 -6.17
CA ALA A 569 4.92 -22.13 -5.34
C ALA A 569 4.77 -21.78 -3.86
N ARG A 570 5.65 -20.91 -3.35
CA ARG A 570 5.61 -20.45 -1.95
C ARG A 570 4.30 -19.73 -1.63
N ILE A 571 3.93 -18.72 -2.42
CA ILE A 571 2.69 -17.95 -2.20
C ILE A 571 1.46 -18.85 -2.28
N THR A 572 1.42 -19.77 -3.25
CA THR A 572 0.30 -20.70 -3.44
C THR A 572 0.16 -21.65 -2.27
N GLY A 573 1.26 -22.27 -1.81
CA GLY A 573 1.25 -23.16 -0.66
C GLY A 573 0.74 -22.48 0.61
N GLU A 574 1.27 -21.30 0.92
CA GLU A 574 0.85 -20.51 2.08
C GLU A 574 -0.62 -20.05 1.98
N ALA A 575 -1.07 -19.66 0.78
CA ALA A 575 -2.46 -19.26 0.57
C ALA A 575 -3.43 -20.44 0.75
N LEU A 576 -3.12 -21.62 0.19
CA LEU A 576 -3.95 -22.81 0.34
C LEU A 576 -4.02 -23.29 1.79
N HIS A 577 -2.88 -23.28 2.48
CA HIS A 577 -2.81 -23.58 3.91
C HIS A 577 -3.64 -22.60 4.75
N THR A 578 -3.46 -21.29 4.49
CA THR A 578 -4.22 -20.23 5.20
C THR A 578 -5.73 -20.34 4.98
N LEU A 579 -6.15 -20.78 3.79
CA LEU A 579 -7.56 -20.99 3.43
C LEU A 579 -8.10 -22.37 3.81
N ALA A 580 -7.28 -23.20 4.49
CA ALA A 580 -7.61 -24.57 4.90
C ALA A 580 -8.17 -25.41 3.72
N VAL A 581 -7.49 -25.35 2.56
CA VAL A 581 -7.89 -26.12 1.37
C VAL A 581 -7.31 -27.53 1.47
N GLU A 582 -8.14 -28.53 1.23
CA GLU A 582 -7.71 -29.91 1.26
C GLU A 582 -6.75 -30.22 0.08
N PRO A 583 -5.66 -30.99 0.32
CA PRO A 583 -4.76 -31.46 -0.73
C PRO A 583 -5.49 -32.33 -1.79
N ASP A 584 -5.09 -32.18 -3.05
CA ASP A 584 -5.66 -32.94 -4.18
C ASP A 584 -4.62 -33.79 -4.94
N ALA A 585 -3.36 -33.76 -4.49
CA ALA A 585 -2.31 -34.61 -5.02
C ALA A 585 -2.28 -35.97 -4.32
N PRO A 586 -1.79 -37.07 -5.00
CA PRO A 586 -1.58 -38.36 -4.37
C PRO A 586 -0.68 -38.24 -3.13
N PHE A 587 -0.93 -39.06 -2.11
CA PHE A 587 -0.20 -39.06 -0.83
C PHE A 587 1.32 -39.24 -1.00
N GLU A 588 1.76 -39.99 -1.99
CA GLU A 588 3.17 -40.20 -2.34
C GLU A 588 3.93 -38.91 -2.68
N THR A 589 3.22 -37.89 -3.17
CA THR A 589 3.82 -36.57 -3.46
C THR A 589 3.95 -35.68 -2.25
N MET A 590 3.32 -36.04 -1.13
CA MET A 590 3.40 -35.29 0.14
C MET A 590 4.68 -35.59 0.93
N ILE A 591 5.28 -36.76 0.67
CA ILE A 591 6.55 -37.15 1.28
C ILE A 591 7.66 -36.68 0.36
N SER A 592 8.34 -35.59 0.69
CA SER A 592 9.59 -35.25 0.00
C SER A 592 10.55 -36.43 0.13
N PRO A 593 11.08 -37.02 -0.95
CA PRO A 593 12.16 -37.96 -0.81
C PRO A 593 13.30 -37.28 -0.06
N ILE A 594 13.65 -37.84 1.08
CA ILE A 594 14.89 -37.45 1.79
C ILE A 594 15.99 -37.54 0.76
N SER A 595 16.65 -36.42 0.46
CA SER A 595 17.72 -36.38 -0.53
C SER A 595 18.73 -37.47 -0.22
N PRO A 596 19.07 -38.36 -1.16
CA PRO A 596 19.97 -39.49 -0.92
C PRO A 596 21.39 -39.06 -0.50
N GLU A 597 21.72 -37.77 -0.57
CA GLU A 597 23.04 -37.24 -0.24
C GLU A 597 23.36 -37.23 1.27
N LEU A 598 22.40 -37.57 2.14
CA LEU A 598 22.61 -37.63 3.59
C LEU A 598 22.88 -39.05 4.13
N VAL A 599 22.99 -40.08 3.28
CA VAL A 599 23.13 -41.49 3.68
C VAL A 599 24.27 -42.20 2.97
N VAL A 600 25.38 -41.60 2.67
CA VAL A 600 26.57 -42.42 2.30
C VAL A 600 27.86 -41.73 2.82
N GLY A 601 28.24 -42.07 4.05
CA GLY A 601 29.65 -42.08 4.42
C GLY A 601 30.28 -43.36 3.80
N PRO A 602 31.52 -43.30 3.30
CA PRO A 602 32.17 -44.49 2.74
C PRO A 602 32.53 -45.48 3.85
N GLY A 603 31.85 -46.63 3.85
CA GLY A 603 32.25 -47.76 4.68
C GLY A 603 31.16 -48.43 5.50
N SER A 604 30.22 -49.15 4.88
CA SER A 604 29.56 -50.30 5.48
C SER A 604 29.03 -51.26 4.43
N VAL A 605 29.63 -52.43 4.42
CA VAL A 605 29.22 -53.63 3.67
C VAL A 605 27.91 -54.17 4.26
N PRO A 606 26.91 -54.61 3.44
CA PRO A 606 25.66 -55.17 3.95
C PRO A 606 25.90 -56.53 4.61
N ARG A 607 25.48 -56.71 5.86
CA ARG A 607 25.32 -58.03 6.50
C ARG A 607 23.87 -58.52 6.34
N ALA A 608 23.75 -59.80 6.12
CA ALA A 608 22.54 -60.59 5.91
C ALA A 608 21.56 -60.55 7.14
N PRO A 609 20.28 -60.90 6.95
CA PRO A 609 19.23 -60.70 7.97
C PRO A 609 19.27 -61.78 9.05
N GLY A 610 19.27 -61.38 10.29
CA GLY A 610 19.09 -62.23 11.46
C GLY A 610 19.92 -61.78 12.64
N ASP A 611 19.52 -60.75 13.35
CA ASP A 611 19.71 -60.64 14.79
C ASP A 611 18.82 -59.52 15.40
N VAL A 612 17.94 -59.92 16.29
CA VAL A 612 17.06 -59.04 17.03
C VAL A 612 17.79 -58.62 18.29
N GLY A 613 18.42 -57.44 18.26
CA GLY A 613 19.19 -56.91 19.37
C GLY A 613 18.65 -55.55 19.86
N ARG A 614 18.09 -55.57 21.03
CA ARG A 614 17.83 -54.47 22.03
C ARG A 614 18.02 -53.03 21.58
N VAL A 615 16.92 -52.30 21.61
CA VAL A 615 16.85 -50.84 21.60
C VAL A 615 17.49 -50.28 22.85
N GLN A 616 18.63 -49.58 22.73
CA GLN A 616 19.18 -48.72 23.79
C GLN A 616 18.63 -47.30 23.64
N ASN A 617 18.11 -46.77 24.75
CA ASN A 617 17.60 -45.42 24.91
C ASN A 617 18.67 -44.37 24.56
N VAL A 618 18.41 -43.53 23.57
CA VAL A 618 19.21 -42.33 23.30
C VAL A 618 18.60 -41.18 24.09
N SER A 619 19.38 -40.73 25.09
CA SER A 619 19.07 -39.57 25.93
C SER A 619 19.20 -38.26 25.13
N VAL A 620 18.16 -37.41 25.22
CA VAL A 620 18.09 -36.06 24.68
C VAL A 620 19.02 -35.15 25.50
N PRO A 621 19.88 -34.32 24.88
CA PRO A 621 20.69 -33.34 25.61
C PRO A 621 19.82 -32.18 26.13
N ARG A 622 19.92 -31.92 27.43
CA ARG A 622 19.33 -30.73 28.09
C ARG A 622 20.07 -29.47 27.66
N HIS A 623 19.31 -28.44 27.32
CA HIS A 623 19.81 -27.08 27.14
C HIS A 623 20.52 -26.57 28.39
N THR A 624 21.79 -26.20 28.28
CA THR A 624 22.53 -25.45 29.27
C THR A 624 22.34 -23.96 29.05
N LEU A 625 21.85 -23.29 30.08
CA LEU A 625 21.75 -21.83 30.19
C LEU A 625 23.17 -21.23 30.32
N ILE A 626 23.44 -20.19 29.54
CA ILE A 626 24.68 -19.40 29.63
C ILE A 626 24.47 -18.30 30.66
N PRO A 627 25.37 -18.16 31.67
CA PRO A 627 25.35 -17.06 32.63
C PRO A 627 26.07 -15.80 32.08
N PRO A 628 25.78 -14.58 32.61
CA PRO A 628 26.27 -13.32 32.05
C PRO A 628 27.73 -13.02 32.43
N ALA A 629 28.43 -12.39 31.48
CA ALA A 629 29.81 -11.97 31.61
C ALA A 629 29.99 -10.75 32.51
N LYS A 630 30.93 -10.81 33.43
CA LYS A 630 31.48 -9.68 34.20
C LYS A 630 32.94 -9.43 33.80
N GLY A 631 33.28 -8.14 33.65
CA GLY A 631 34.59 -7.62 34.03
C GLY A 631 35.59 -7.28 32.93
N ARG A 632 35.81 -5.99 32.76
CA ARG A 632 37.00 -5.29 32.24
C ARG A 632 38.22 -5.44 33.22
N PRO A 633 39.41 -4.89 32.96
CA PRO A 633 40.17 -4.47 31.75
C PRO A 633 41.69 -4.84 31.82
N LYS A 634 42.49 -4.54 30.79
CA LYS A 634 43.80 -3.80 30.83
C LYS A 634 44.61 -3.94 29.54
N THR A 635 44.87 -2.82 28.92
CA THR A 635 46.09 -2.13 28.43
C THR A 635 47.32 -2.92 27.99
N SER A 636 47.81 -2.64 26.77
CA SER A 636 49.15 -2.13 26.38
C SER A 636 49.26 -2.17 24.84
N SER A 637 49.47 -1.10 24.19
CA SER A 637 50.60 -0.27 23.77
C SER A 637 51.25 -0.74 22.47
N ALA A 638 51.32 0.25 21.51
CA ALA A 638 52.29 0.48 20.43
C ALA A 638 52.15 -0.46 19.20
N ASP A 639 52.04 0.01 17.96
CA ASP A 639 52.97 0.83 17.25
C ASP A 639 52.45 1.27 15.89
N GLU A 640 52.96 2.33 15.41
CA GLU A 640 52.91 3.12 14.19
C GLU A 640 52.54 2.46 12.85
N GLY A 641 51.91 3.25 12.01
CA GLY A 641 51.85 2.99 10.57
C GLY A 641 50.88 3.84 9.78
N LYS A 642 51.16 5.17 9.62
CA LYS A 642 50.58 5.97 8.53
C LYS A 642 51.22 5.60 7.21
N PRO A 643 50.47 5.66 6.09
CA PRO A 643 50.86 6.65 5.06
C PRO A 643 49.74 7.40 4.34
N ARG A 644 49.98 8.68 4.20
CA ARG A 644 49.95 9.58 3.05
C ARG A 644 48.73 9.65 2.13
N LEU A 645 48.16 10.85 2.21
CA LEU A 645 47.41 11.58 1.18
C LEU A 645 48.12 11.61 -0.18
N ALA A 646 47.37 11.54 -1.27
CA ALA A 646 47.70 12.14 -2.56
C ALA A 646 46.48 12.89 -3.10
N VAL A 647 46.56 14.18 -3.00
CA VAL A 647 45.78 15.20 -3.72
C VAL A 647 46.28 15.24 -5.14
N ARG A 648 45.38 15.30 -6.15
CA ARG A 648 45.64 15.92 -7.45
C ARG A 648 44.45 16.73 -7.90
N GLN A 649 44.61 18.04 -7.84
CA GLN A 649 43.89 19.04 -8.62
C GLN A 649 44.50 19.10 -10.02
N GLU A 650 43.68 19.49 -10.97
CA GLU A 650 43.94 20.40 -12.10
C GLU A 650 42.68 20.46 -12.95
N ASN A 651 41.95 21.59 -13.03
CA ASN A 651 42.10 22.75 -13.94
C ASN A 651 41.91 22.30 -15.40
N GLU A 652 41.00 22.82 -16.21
CA GLU A 652 40.72 24.21 -16.59
C GLU A 652 39.48 24.30 -17.51
N ARG A 653 38.83 25.44 -17.50
CA ARG A 653 37.91 25.97 -18.52
C ARG A 653 38.73 26.70 -19.60
N PRO A 654 38.18 27.34 -20.65
CA PRO A 654 36.82 27.43 -21.22
C PRO A 654 36.81 27.46 -22.77
N GLY A 655 35.63 27.60 -23.40
CA GLY A 655 35.54 27.94 -24.82
C GLY A 655 34.12 27.95 -25.38
N SER A 656 33.48 29.02 -25.34
CA SER A 656 32.61 29.82 -26.22
C SER A 656 32.28 29.26 -27.62
N GLY A 657 30.99 29.43 -28.04
CA GLY A 657 30.61 29.46 -29.46
C GLY A 657 29.13 29.27 -29.74
N ARG A 658 28.38 30.31 -29.79
CA ARG A 658 27.29 30.82 -30.61
C ARG A 658 26.72 29.97 -31.77
N GLY A 659 25.42 30.10 -31.92
CA GLY A 659 24.64 30.24 -33.19
C GLY A 659 23.76 29.02 -33.45
N GLY A 660 22.45 29.06 -33.43
CA GLY A 660 21.57 29.89 -34.23
C GLY A 660 20.92 29.01 -35.31
N ALA A 661 19.71 28.60 -35.14
CA ALA A 661 18.52 28.58 -35.96
C ALA A 661 17.47 27.62 -35.40
#